data_08a494ddd6080ce1d563da272bc1101f
#
_entry.id   08a494ddd6080ce1d563da272bc1101f
#
_cell.length_a   1.000
_cell.length_b   1.000
_cell.length_c   1.000
_cell.angle_alpha   90.00
_cell.angle_beta   90.00
_cell.angle_gamma   90.00
#
_symmetry.space_group_name_H-M   'P 1'
#
loop_
_entity.id
_entity.type
_entity.pdbx_description
1 polymer ?
#
loop_
_entity_poly.entity_id
_entity_poly.type
_entity_poly.pdbx_seq_one_letter_code
_entity_poly.pdbx_strand_id
1 'polypeptide(L)'
;MTTSAASAQKSLYIPNEWKAQRTDTLLYKETDTENKYTWSKSRSKESDNFIVYWDKYYGNTIPTNAPSTYKVDVDDLLKKAEFFYSLNIGKLAFCDENNSKVSKYKMMILLNHTTDWVCYGGGYDDMIGALWLSPNTCKPVGHSVAHEVGHSFQYQCFADLKGYAGFRTAIGNGAAFWEQTAQWQAAQAYPELKWSESWRLYSPYANCAMTHEWMRYQSYWWHYFLVEKYGIDAIGRLWRHDTGKGQDPNEVLMDMLGIDCTELFKLYFEYALKMTTVDLDAARDEAAPYIGDYPFRYYSIGDNTFQVAYYSCPQSTGFNVIPLNVPAEGGEVSVQFTSLKTRASLAEGDGGEYLKDGVVTKIGKTTYNYNSSYNAQRAFRLGYVALMKDGTRQYLYEDSLYCAQGGMTSRSVDVKADIPEGVDRLWFVVVPAPKSYIQHKWDEDFSNDDQWPYTVKFSNTNIYGAPTISEDLPISDATITYDVTLPYSSAGYDFTPVKIEGQAAAVAGTALQMPVSELANHIVAWSSAAPADGQMKFYPVNPADGTCTNQGSTANGYGHWFDASGKIIGHGVSSYAYSEFSPSTLTFNVGQYPGRLKVGTTYTISQALKYKRGDETAVVRFIFNVKCVKAGEAAGYTVSSIKQSDVVTGVQSHAAISSEQPKYISTSGIRTLVPTKGIHVVTNAKGQNIKVLSK
;
A
#
# COMPACT_ATOMS: atom_id res chain seq x y z
N MET A 1 -46.08 -31.41 -5.77
CA MET A 1 -46.59 -30.40 -4.84
C MET A 1 -45.56 -30.25 -3.74
N THR A 2 -44.67 -29.31 -3.89
CA THR A 2 -43.69 -28.94 -2.85
C THR A 2 -44.41 -27.93 -1.96
N THR A 3 -44.82 -28.34 -0.79
CA THR A 3 -45.30 -27.45 0.26
C THR A 3 -44.13 -26.59 0.71
N SER A 4 -44.10 -25.30 0.33
CA SER A 4 -43.27 -24.32 1.00
C SER A 4 -43.76 -24.23 2.44
N ALA A 5 -42.96 -24.70 3.38
CA ALA A 5 -43.19 -24.42 4.78
C ALA A 5 -43.14 -22.90 4.93
N ALA A 6 -44.24 -22.27 5.35
CA ALA A 6 -44.23 -20.87 5.73
C ALA A 6 -43.24 -20.72 6.88
N SER A 7 -42.16 -20.00 6.65
CA SER A 7 -41.19 -19.62 7.71
C SER A 7 -41.97 -18.90 8.82
N ALA A 8 -41.87 -19.39 10.05
CA ALA A 8 -42.52 -18.74 11.19
C ALA A 8 -41.96 -17.32 11.31
N GLN A 9 -42.84 -16.32 11.43
CA GLN A 9 -42.42 -14.92 11.60
C GLN A 9 -41.51 -14.77 12.83
N LYS A 10 -40.30 -14.18 12.66
CA LYS A 10 -39.37 -13.96 13.75
C LYS A 10 -39.91 -12.98 14.79
N SER A 11 -39.68 -13.28 16.05
CA SER A 11 -40.09 -12.45 17.18
C SER A 11 -39.20 -11.23 17.36
N LEU A 12 -39.67 -10.25 18.11
CA LEU A 12 -38.88 -9.11 18.54
C LEU A 12 -38.23 -9.41 19.91
N TYR A 13 -36.94 -9.14 20.01
CA TYR A 13 -36.27 -9.16 21.30
C TYR A 13 -36.30 -7.76 21.92
N ILE A 14 -36.74 -7.63 23.15
CA ILE A 14 -36.68 -6.37 23.90
C ILE A 14 -35.53 -6.46 24.91
N PRO A 15 -34.51 -5.63 24.77
CA PRO A 15 -33.33 -5.66 25.65
C PRO A 15 -33.69 -5.49 27.13
N ASN A 16 -32.91 -6.14 28.01
CA ASN A 16 -33.15 -6.08 29.44
C ASN A 16 -33.01 -4.67 29.99
N GLU A 17 -32.04 -3.89 29.50
CA GLU A 17 -31.90 -2.49 29.90
C GLU A 17 -33.11 -1.60 29.51
N TRP A 18 -33.86 -1.99 28.47
CA TRP A 18 -35.05 -1.26 28.03
C TRP A 18 -36.25 -1.54 28.92
N LYS A 19 -36.26 -2.69 29.60
CA LYS A 19 -37.30 -3.08 30.56
C LYS A 19 -37.03 -2.56 31.96
N ALA A 20 -35.77 -2.22 32.27
CA ALA A 20 -35.40 -1.74 33.57
C ALA A 20 -35.88 -0.31 33.79
N GLN A 21 -36.63 -0.10 34.84
CA GLN A 21 -37.04 1.22 35.28
C GLN A 21 -35.84 1.95 35.93
N ARG A 22 -35.14 2.78 35.17
CA ARG A 22 -34.17 3.73 35.70
C ARG A 22 -34.86 4.99 36.08
N THR A 23 -34.43 5.66 37.13
CA THR A 23 -35.14 6.66 37.95
C THR A 23 -35.82 7.82 37.20
N ASP A 24 -35.44 8.16 35.95
CA ASP A 24 -36.01 9.29 35.22
C ASP A 24 -36.27 9.06 33.70
N THR A 25 -35.89 7.92 33.12
CA THR A 25 -36.12 7.69 31.71
C THR A 25 -36.41 6.20 31.44
N LEU A 26 -37.65 5.88 31.17
CA LEU A 26 -38.02 4.60 30.60
C LEU A 26 -37.53 4.59 29.16
N LEU A 27 -36.75 3.57 28.80
CA LEU A 27 -36.16 3.47 27.45
C LEU A 27 -37.16 2.93 26.41
N TYR A 28 -38.11 2.08 26.82
CA TYR A 28 -39.03 1.46 25.89
C TYR A 28 -40.48 1.38 26.39
N LYS A 29 -41.41 1.54 25.45
CA LYS A 29 -42.82 1.18 25.60
C LYS A 29 -43.40 0.71 24.28
N GLU A 30 -44.28 -0.31 24.32
CA GLU A 30 -44.92 -0.85 23.12
C GLU A 30 -45.65 0.24 22.33
N THR A 31 -46.54 1.00 23.02
CA THR A 31 -47.22 2.15 22.45
C THR A 31 -46.86 3.42 23.21
N ASP A 32 -46.32 4.39 22.52
CA ASP A 32 -45.90 5.67 23.08
C ASP A 32 -46.48 6.84 22.27
N THR A 33 -47.69 7.23 22.58
CA THR A 33 -48.43 8.30 21.90
C THR A 33 -47.88 9.69 22.23
N GLU A 34 -47.16 9.83 23.33
CA GLU A 34 -46.63 11.13 23.85
C GLU A 34 -45.15 11.33 23.55
N ASN A 35 -44.53 10.38 22.89
CA ASN A 35 -43.07 10.40 22.57
C ASN A 35 -42.19 10.60 23.82
N LYS A 36 -42.52 9.93 24.92
CA LYS A 36 -41.77 10.01 26.19
C LYS A 36 -40.58 9.04 26.24
N TYR A 37 -40.69 7.91 25.59
CA TYR A 37 -39.72 6.81 25.63
C TYR A 37 -38.73 6.91 24.47
N THR A 38 -37.49 6.62 24.70
CA THR A 38 -36.46 6.68 23.63
C THR A 38 -36.88 5.78 22.45
N TRP A 39 -37.27 4.56 22.73
CA TRP A 39 -37.69 3.58 21.74
C TRP A 39 -39.16 3.16 21.95
N SER A 40 -39.83 2.85 20.87
CA SER A 40 -41.20 2.34 20.93
C SER A 40 -41.52 1.49 19.68
N LYS A 41 -42.34 0.45 19.86
CA LYS A 41 -42.85 -0.33 18.73
C LYS A 41 -43.70 0.55 17.81
N SER A 42 -44.42 1.52 18.35
CA SER A 42 -45.20 2.49 17.57
C SER A 42 -44.31 3.42 16.71
N ARG A 43 -43.01 3.48 16.98
CA ARG A 43 -42.00 4.16 16.17
C ARG A 43 -40.99 3.17 15.63
N SER A 44 -41.47 2.22 14.83
CA SER A 44 -40.65 1.20 14.20
C SER A 44 -41.19 0.76 12.86
N LYS A 45 -40.35 0.10 12.07
CA LYS A 45 -40.71 -0.62 10.86
C LYS A 45 -39.90 -1.91 10.77
N GLU A 46 -40.54 -2.97 10.24
CA GLU A 46 -39.96 -4.29 10.18
C GLU A 46 -39.78 -4.77 8.74
N SER A 47 -38.76 -5.59 8.54
CA SER A 47 -38.63 -6.54 7.43
C SER A 47 -38.58 -7.96 7.96
N ASP A 48 -38.21 -8.94 7.15
CA ASP A 48 -38.16 -10.33 7.59
C ASP A 48 -37.16 -10.58 8.71
N ASN A 49 -35.97 -9.96 8.64
CA ASN A 49 -34.86 -10.21 9.56
C ASN A 49 -34.47 -9.01 10.43
N PHE A 50 -35.04 -7.82 10.16
CA PHE A 50 -34.72 -6.61 10.91
C PHE A 50 -35.95 -5.90 11.45
N ILE A 51 -35.72 -5.14 12.53
CA ILE A 51 -36.58 -4.06 12.96
C ILE A 51 -35.78 -2.79 13.07
N VAL A 52 -36.26 -1.69 12.47
CA VAL A 52 -35.73 -0.33 12.68
C VAL A 52 -36.57 0.35 13.72
N TYR A 53 -35.97 0.78 14.83
CA TYR A 53 -36.56 1.72 15.78
C TYR A 53 -35.96 3.09 15.52
N TRP A 54 -36.79 4.14 15.60
CA TRP A 54 -36.29 5.52 15.55
C TRP A 54 -36.60 6.30 16.83
N ASP A 55 -35.70 7.19 17.15
CA ASP A 55 -35.70 7.99 18.38
C ASP A 55 -36.99 8.81 18.55
N LYS A 56 -37.37 9.08 19.81
CA LYS A 56 -38.57 9.87 20.19
C LYS A 56 -38.59 11.27 19.57
N TYR A 57 -37.45 11.86 19.28
CA TYR A 57 -37.36 13.20 18.68
C TYR A 57 -37.83 13.27 17.23
N TYR A 58 -38.03 12.14 16.56
CA TYR A 58 -38.78 12.10 15.30
C TYR A 58 -40.29 12.35 15.51
N GLY A 59 -40.78 12.23 16.75
CA GLY A 59 -42.18 12.34 17.06
C GLY A 59 -43.04 11.31 16.31
N ASN A 60 -44.18 11.77 15.76
CA ASN A 60 -45.02 10.93 14.91
C ASN A 60 -44.60 10.92 13.44
N THR A 61 -43.49 11.55 13.10
CA THR A 61 -42.98 11.61 11.73
C THR A 61 -42.11 10.39 11.44
N ILE A 62 -42.41 9.66 10.38
CA ILE A 62 -41.55 8.59 9.87
C ILE A 62 -40.25 9.25 9.36
N PRO A 63 -39.04 8.73 9.67
CA PRO A 63 -37.77 9.32 9.24
C PRO A 63 -37.68 9.60 7.74
N THR A 64 -38.33 8.81 6.89
CA THR A 64 -38.43 9.04 5.44
C THR A 64 -39.05 10.40 5.09
N ASN A 65 -39.95 10.92 5.94
CA ASN A 65 -40.66 12.19 5.75
C ASN A 65 -40.09 13.33 6.63
N ALA A 66 -39.02 13.08 7.37
CA ALA A 66 -38.36 14.08 8.20
C ALA A 66 -37.68 15.17 7.34
N PRO A 67 -37.37 16.36 7.92
CA PRO A 67 -36.56 17.37 7.27
C PRO A 67 -35.24 16.77 6.76
N SER A 68 -34.67 17.34 5.68
CA SER A 68 -33.51 16.81 4.97
C SER A 68 -32.32 16.45 5.87
N THR A 69 -32.09 17.21 6.94
CA THR A 69 -31.05 16.97 7.95
C THR A 69 -31.22 15.61 8.63
N TYR A 70 -32.45 15.25 9.00
CA TYR A 70 -32.79 14.04 9.76
C TYR A 70 -33.45 12.96 8.91
N LYS A 71 -33.59 13.22 7.61
CA LYS A 71 -34.26 12.28 6.70
C LYS A 71 -33.43 11.01 6.51
N VAL A 72 -34.09 9.84 6.63
CA VAL A 72 -33.59 8.53 6.28
C VAL A 72 -34.67 7.77 5.53
N ASP A 73 -34.35 7.22 4.37
CA ASP A 73 -35.24 6.30 3.68
C ASP A 73 -35.21 4.94 4.39
N VAL A 74 -36.24 4.71 5.23
CA VAL A 74 -36.33 3.50 6.07
C VAL A 74 -36.55 2.25 5.21
N ASP A 75 -37.20 2.39 4.05
CA ASP A 75 -37.43 1.27 3.14
C ASP A 75 -36.14 0.86 2.44
N ASP A 76 -35.35 1.81 1.97
CA ASP A 76 -34.03 1.54 1.40
C ASP A 76 -33.09 0.96 2.48
N LEU A 77 -33.12 1.50 3.70
CA LEU A 77 -32.33 0.97 4.82
C LEU A 77 -32.66 -0.50 5.10
N LEU A 78 -33.93 -0.83 5.25
CA LEU A 78 -34.37 -2.22 5.49
C LEU A 78 -34.02 -3.14 4.32
N LYS A 79 -34.27 -2.70 3.08
CA LYS A 79 -33.95 -3.46 1.88
C LYS A 79 -32.46 -3.80 1.81
N LYS A 80 -31.58 -2.84 2.09
CA LYS A 80 -30.13 -3.06 2.08
C LYS A 80 -29.68 -3.90 3.26
N ALA A 81 -30.26 -3.70 4.45
CA ALA A 81 -29.99 -4.56 5.60
C ALA A 81 -30.31 -6.03 5.32
N GLU A 82 -31.43 -6.34 4.64
CA GLU A 82 -31.77 -7.68 4.21
C GLU A 82 -30.75 -8.26 3.21
N PHE A 83 -30.26 -7.44 2.30
CA PHE A 83 -29.17 -7.85 1.40
C PHE A 83 -27.90 -8.20 2.18
N PHE A 84 -27.50 -7.37 3.14
CA PHE A 84 -26.33 -7.64 3.98
C PHE A 84 -26.54 -8.86 4.88
N TYR A 85 -27.76 -9.08 5.37
CA TYR A 85 -28.12 -10.29 6.12
C TYR A 85 -27.93 -11.54 5.26
N SER A 86 -28.49 -11.53 4.07
CA SER A 86 -28.40 -12.67 3.14
C SER A 86 -26.94 -12.98 2.76
N LEU A 87 -26.12 -11.93 2.58
CA LEU A 87 -24.69 -12.07 2.32
C LEU A 87 -23.96 -12.75 3.49
N ASN A 88 -24.18 -12.27 4.72
CA ASN A 88 -23.48 -12.75 5.90
C ASN A 88 -23.88 -14.18 6.30
N ILE A 89 -25.12 -14.57 6.11
CA ILE A 89 -25.58 -15.93 6.38
C ILE A 89 -25.30 -16.87 5.21
N GLY A 90 -25.74 -16.48 4.01
CA GLY A 90 -25.75 -17.40 2.88
C GLY A 90 -24.39 -17.61 2.23
N LYS A 91 -23.59 -16.53 2.08
CA LYS A 91 -22.29 -16.61 1.40
C LYS A 91 -21.14 -16.68 2.38
N LEU A 92 -21.11 -15.82 3.40
CA LEU A 92 -19.99 -15.67 4.32
C LEU A 92 -20.08 -16.58 5.55
N ALA A 93 -21.25 -17.18 5.81
CA ALA A 93 -21.51 -18.18 6.84
C ALA A 93 -21.14 -17.73 8.27
N PHE A 94 -21.40 -16.45 8.63
CA PHE A 94 -21.18 -15.96 10.00
C PHE A 94 -22.12 -16.59 11.02
N CYS A 95 -23.29 -17.06 10.61
CA CYS A 95 -24.21 -17.80 11.48
C CYS A 95 -24.71 -19.05 10.76
N ASP A 96 -24.94 -20.10 11.54
CA ASP A 96 -25.80 -21.21 11.11
C ASP A 96 -27.24 -20.85 11.43
N GLU A 97 -28.01 -20.42 10.42
CA GLU A 97 -29.35 -19.88 10.62
C GLU A 97 -30.25 -20.83 11.39
N ASN A 98 -30.12 -22.14 11.21
CA ASN A 98 -30.96 -23.12 11.90
C ASN A 98 -30.66 -23.24 13.40
N ASN A 99 -29.42 -22.97 13.80
CA ASN A 99 -28.94 -23.10 15.19
C ASN A 99 -28.71 -21.76 15.87
N SER A 100 -28.73 -20.66 15.13
CA SER A 100 -28.53 -19.31 15.63
C SER A 100 -29.82 -18.71 16.21
N LYS A 101 -29.62 -17.79 17.17
CA LYS A 101 -30.74 -17.00 17.72
C LYS A 101 -31.38 -16.09 16.66
N VAL A 102 -30.71 -15.78 15.54
CA VAL A 102 -31.31 -15.08 14.39
C VAL A 102 -32.44 -15.86 13.72
N SER A 103 -32.57 -17.18 13.96
CA SER A 103 -33.76 -17.94 13.52
C SER A 103 -35.03 -17.54 14.26
N LYS A 104 -34.88 -17.03 15.48
CA LYS A 104 -36.00 -16.71 16.39
C LYS A 104 -36.28 -15.21 16.48
N TYR A 105 -35.24 -14.38 16.41
CA TYR A 105 -35.33 -12.95 16.66
C TYR A 105 -34.82 -12.14 15.46
N LYS A 106 -35.47 -10.97 15.26
CA LYS A 106 -34.98 -9.97 14.31
C LYS A 106 -33.81 -9.21 14.89
N MET A 107 -32.83 -8.90 14.06
CA MET A 107 -31.77 -7.94 14.38
C MET A 107 -32.34 -6.53 14.48
N MET A 108 -31.66 -5.65 15.22
CA MET A 108 -32.18 -4.34 15.55
C MET A 108 -31.34 -3.23 14.89
N ILE A 109 -32.03 -2.26 14.31
CA ILE A 109 -31.42 -1.01 13.81
C ILE A 109 -31.98 0.13 14.64
N LEU A 110 -31.09 0.89 15.31
CA LEU A 110 -31.45 1.98 16.19
C LEU A 110 -31.07 3.31 15.53
N LEU A 111 -32.07 4.01 14.99
CA LEU A 111 -31.87 5.27 14.28
C LEU A 111 -31.99 6.46 15.23
N ASN A 112 -30.87 7.06 15.58
CA ASN A 112 -30.78 8.22 16.45
C ASN A 112 -31.19 9.52 15.71
N HIS A 113 -31.81 10.44 16.41
CA HIS A 113 -32.14 11.78 15.89
C HIS A 113 -31.02 12.77 16.25
N THR A 114 -29.91 12.70 15.54
CA THR A 114 -28.74 13.57 15.76
C THR A 114 -28.06 13.94 14.44
N THR A 115 -27.33 15.03 14.45
CA THR A 115 -26.42 15.42 13.35
C THR A 115 -24.99 14.88 13.54
N ASP A 116 -24.70 14.33 14.71
CA ASP A 116 -23.42 13.69 14.97
C ASP A 116 -23.29 12.41 14.13
N TRP A 117 -22.04 12.03 13.85
CA TRP A 117 -21.74 10.77 13.21
C TRP A 117 -21.90 9.64 14.23
N VAL A 118 -22.99 8.88 14.12
CA VAL A 118 -23.23 7.67 14.90
C VAL A 118 -23.33 6.49 13.93
N CYS A 119 -22.35 5.59 13.96
CA CYS A 119 -22.29 4.40 13.16
C CYS A 119 -21.47 3.37 13.92
N TYR A 120 -22.13 2.41 14.58
CA TYR A 120 -21.48 1.30 15.23
C TYR A 120 -22.40 0.09 15.35
N GLY A 121 -21.82 -1.11 15.29
CA GLY A 121 -22.51 -2.37 15.40
C GLY A 121 -22.13 -3.13 16.65
N GLY A 122 -23.00 -4.03 17.08
CA GLY A 122 -22.84 -4.85 18.28
C GLY A 122 -24.09 -5.66 18.53
N GLY A 123 -24.60 -5.65 19.75
CA GLY A 123 -25.84 -6.36 20.08
C GLY A 123 -26.26 -6.21 21.53
N TYR A 124 -27.28 -6.94 21.90
CA TYR A 124 -27.89 -6.89 23.24
C TYR A 124 -27.95 -8.25 23.92
N ASP A 125 -27.60 -8.25 25.20
CA ASP A 125 -27.85 -9.32 26.20
C ASP A 125 -27.34 -10.71 25.79
N ASP A 126 -26.31 -10.79 24.94
CA ASP A 126 -25.86 -12.00 24.28
C ASP A 126 -27.02 -12.77 23.57
N MET A 127 -27.94 -12.01 23.01
CA MET A 127 -29.14 -12.55 22.38
C MET A 127 -29.22 -12.23 20.89
N ILE A 128 -29.06 -10.95 20.52
CA ILE A 128 -29.28 -10.53 19.14
C ILE A 128 -28.39 -9.38 18.74
N GLY A 129 -27.87 -9.41 17.50
CA GLY A 129 -27.13 -8.32 16.91
C GLY A 129 -27.96 -7.05 16.73
N ALA A 130 -27.32 -5.91 16.93
CA ALA A 130 -27.91 -4.59 16.78
C ALA A 130 -26.88 -3.59 16.22
N LEU A 131 -27.38 -2.55 15.55
CA LEU A 131 -26.53 -1.43 15.12
C LEU A 131 -27.19 -0.09 15.40
N TRP A 132 -26.37 0.93 15.64
CA TRP A 132 -26.78 2.29 15.96
C TRP A 132 -26.35 3.22 14.84
N LEU A 133 -27.29 3.94 14.26
CA LEU A 133 -27.07 4.79 13.10
C LEU A 133 -27.57 6.22 13.38
N SER A 134 -27.02 7.18 12.64
CA SER A 134 -27.57 8.52 12.52
C SER A 134 -27.94 8.81 11.06
N PRO A 135 -28.72 9.88 10.78
CA PRO A 135 -29.09 10.23 9.41
C PRO A 135 -27.88 10.42 8.48
N ASN A 136 -26.78 10.95 9.00
CA ASN A 136 -25.56 11.21 8.20
C ASN A 136 -24.90 9.92 7.72
N THR A 137 -25.00 8.82 8.46
CA THR A 137 -24.44 7.50 8.08
C THR A 137 -25.32 6.73 7.10
N CYS A 138 -26.53 7.23 6.85
CA CYS A 138 -27.49 6.65 5.91
C CYS A 138 -27.65 7.48 4.60
N LYS A 139 -26.68 8.30 4.25
CA LYS A 139 -26.73 9.20 3.07
C LYS A 139 -25.51 9.04 2.14
N PRO A 140 -25.48 8.02 1.31
CA PRO A 140 -26.47 6.94 1.13
C PRO A 140 -26.34 5.85 2.19
N VAL A 141 -27.34 5.00 2.31
CA VAL A 141 -27.20 3.69 2.96
C VAL A 141 -26.24 2.87 2.09
N GLY A 142 -25.07 2.53 2.62
CA GLY A 142 -24.00 1.94 1.82
C GLY A 142 -22.97 1.18 2.65
N HIS A 143 -21.70 1.35 2.29
CA HIS A 143 -20.57 0.63 2.88
C HIS A 143 -20.53 0.71 4.41
N SER A 144 -20.72 1.92 5.01
CA SER A 144 -20.70 2.07 6.48
C SER A 144 -21.79 1.24 7.15
N VAL A 145 -23.02 1.22 6.61
CA VAL A 145 -24.09 0.39 7.17
C VAL A 145 -23.79 -1.09 6.99
N ALA A 146 -23.19 -1.50 5.86
CA ALA A 146 -22.76 -2.89 5.64
C ALA A 146 -21.70 -3.31 6.66
N HIS A 147 -20.76 -2.42 6.99
CA HIS A 147 -19.75 -2.61 8.02
C HIS A 147 -20.39 -2.84 9.40
N GLU A 148 -21.34 -2.01 9.82
CA GLU A 148 -22.01 -2.16 11.12
C GLU A 148 -22.90 -3.39 11.20
N VAL A 149 -23.52 -3.78 10.09
CA VAL A 149 -24.21 -5.09 10.01
C VAL A 149 -23.19 -6.22 10.19
N GLY A 150 -21.97 -6.08 9.65
CA GLY A 150 -20.85 -6.99 9.88
C GLY A 150 -20.57 -7.17 11.37
N HIS A 151 -20.39 -6.08 12.11
CA HIS A 151 -20.23 -6.13 13.58
C HIS A 151 -21.39 -6.78 14.30
N SER A 152 -22.62 -6.53 13.83
CA SER A 152 -23.81 -7.19 14.41
C SER A 152 -23.75 -8.72 14.23
N PHE A 153 -23.21 -9.21 13.11
CA PHE A 153 -22.97 -10.65 12.90
C PHE A 153 -21.81 -11.20 13.71
N GLN A 154 -20.73 -10.43 13.88
CA GLN A 154 -19.63 -10.80 14.79
C GLN A 154 -20.16 -10.96 16.22
N TYR A 155 -20.97 -10.00 16.67
CA TYR A 155 -21.66 -10.11 17.97
C TYR A 155 -22.56 -11.34 18.03
N GLN A 156 -23.28 -11.66 16.95
CA GLN A 156 -24.16 -12.82 16.89
C GLN A 156 -23.41 -14.13 17.03
N CYS A 157 -22.18 -14.24 16.49
CA CYS A 157 -21.32 -15.41 16.72
C CYS A 157 -21.11 -15.65 18.21
N PHE A 158 -20.88 -14.60 19.01
CA PHE A 158 -20.76 -14.74 20.45
C PHE A 158 -22.08 -15.11 21.14
N ALA A 159 -23.13 -14.47 20.72
CA ALA A 159 -24.44 -14.72 21.27
C ALA A 159 -24.88 -16.19 21.09
N ASP A 160 -24.45 -16.83 20.01
CA ASP A 160 -24.83 -18.20 19.68
C ASP A 160 -23.95 -19.26 20.34
N LEU A 161 -22.69 -18.93 20.65
CA LEU A 161 -21.77 -19.86 21.31
C LEU A 161 -22.01 -19.96 22.82
N LYS A 162 -21.93 -21.18 23.35
CA LYS A 162 -22.13 -21.42 24.78
C LYS A 162 -20.90 -20.98 25.56
N GLY A 163 -20.99 -19.80 26.14
CA GLY A 163 -20.03 -19.31 27.13
C GLY A 163 -18.89 -18.49 26.55
N TYR A 164 -18.16 -18.97 25.56
CA TYR A 164 -16.94 -18.32 25.19
C TYR A 164 -16.57 -18.53 23.72
N ALA A 165 -16.37 -17.46 23.02
CA ALA A 165 -16.12 -17.50 21.59
C ALA A 165 -14.73 -16.93 21.25
N GLY A 166 -13.77 -17.81 20.96
CA GLY A 166 -12.47 -17.44 20.39
C GLY A 166 -11.88 -16.16 20.97
N PHE A 167 -11.62 -15.17 20.15
CA PHE A 167 -11.03 -13.88 20.52
C PHE A 167 -12.01 -12.81 21.08
N ARG A 168 -13.24 -13.19 21.45
CA ARG A 168 -14.25 -12.29 22.05
C ARG A 168 -13.73 -11.50 23.23
N THR A 169 -12.99 -12.16 24.13
CA THR A 169 -12.52 -11.56 25.36
C THR A 169 -11.05 -11.19 25.33
N ALA A 170 -10.38 -11.40 24.23
CA ALA A 170 -9.05 -10.88 24.02
C ALA A 170 -9.12 -9.34 23.84
N ILE A 171 -9.72 -8.67 24.85
CA ILE A 171 -9.70 -7.21 24.91
C ILE A 171 -8.22 -6.80 24.89
N GLY A 172 -7.84 -6.13 23.82
CA GLY A 172 -6.47 -5.72 23.59
C GLY A 172 -5.68 -6.59 22.61
N ASN A 173 -6.00 -7.86 22.37
CA ASN A 173 -5.17 -8.70 21.48
C ASN A 173 -5.80 -9.01 20.13
N GLY A 174 -7.09 -8.86 19.99
CA GLY A 174 -7.82 -9.19 18.74
C GLY A 174 -8.70 -8.07 18.21
N ALA A 175 -8.70 -6.90 18.87
CA ALA A 175 -9.65 -5.84 18.57
C ALA A 175 -9.54 -5.30 17.13
N ALA A 176 -8.33 -5.23 16.57
CA ALA A 176 -8.14 -4.84 15.17
C ALA A 176 -8.87 -5.78 14.21
N PHE A 177 -8.94 -7.07 14.50
CA PHE A 177 -9.57 -8.07 13.64
C PHE A 177 -11.09 -7.90 13.53
N TRP A 178 -11.73 -7.27 14.50
CA TRP A 178 -13.14 -6.93 14.42
C TRP A 178 -13.39 -5.95 13.30
N GLU A 179 -12.63 -4.88 13.26
CA GLU A 179 -12.75 -3.85 12.23
C GLU A 179 -12.32 -4.37 10.86
N GLN A 180 -11.21 -5.10 10.80
CA GLN A 180 -10.73 -5.73 9.56
C GLN A 180 -11.80 -6.65 8.95
N THR A 181 -12.46 -7.45 9.81
CA THR A 181 -13.51 -8.35 9.36
C THR A 181 -14.74 -7.59 8.87
N ALA A 182 -15.19 -6.56 9.60
CA ALA A 182 -16.34 -5.74 9.20
C ALA A 182 -16.07 -5.00 7.88
N GLN A 183 -14.85 -4.48 7.69
CA GLN A 183 -14.41 -3.89 6.41
C GLN A 183 -14.43 -4.91 5.28
N TRP A 184 -13.93 -6.13 5.53
CA TRP A 184 -13.97 -7.19 4.53
C TRP A 184 -15.41 -7.61 4.20
N GLN A 185 -16.31 -7.71 5.20
CA GLN A 185 -17.74 -8.01 4.99
C GLN A 185 -18.39 -6.91 4.14
N ALA A 186 -18.10 -5.63 4.44
CA ALA A 186 -18.60 -4.51 3.65
C ALA A 186 -18.05 -4.52 2.21
N ALA A 187 -16.76 -4.87 2.03
CA ALA A 187 -16.15 -5.01 0.71
C ALA A 187 -16.71 -6.20 -0.09
N GLN A 188 -17.31 -7.20 0.55
CA GLN A 188 -18.06 -8.26 -0.16
C GLN A 188 -19.41 -7.76 -0.72
N ALA A 189 -19.99 -6.73 -0.11
CA ALA A 189 -21.20 -6.07 -0.60
C ALA A 189 -20.88 -4.97 -1.63
N TYR A 190 -19.73 -4.32 -1.51
CA TYR A 190 -19.26 -3.20 -2.35
C TYR A 190 -17.83 -3.45 -2.83
N PRO A 191 -17.60 -4.43 -3.71
CA PRO A 191 -16.25 -4.84 -4.11
C PRO A 191 -15.46 -3.74 -4.83
N GLU A 192 -16.13 -2.77 -5.44
CA GLU A 192 -15.52 -1.62 -6.09
C GLU A 192 -14.82 -0.65 -5.10
N LEU A 193 -15.14 -0.74 -3.81
CA LEU A 193 -14.57 0.11 -2.77
C LEU A 193 -13.34 -0.51 -2.08
N LYS A 194 -12.97 -1.76 -2.40
CA LYS A 194 -11.88 -2.48 -1.73
C LYS A 194 -10.52 -1.75 -1.75
N TRP A 195 -10.28 -0.92 -2.76
CA TRP A 195 -9.04 -0.16 -2.90
C TRP A 195 -9.09 1.23 -2.28
N SER A 196 -10.27 1.87 -2.29
CA SER A 196 -10.42 3.30 -2.03
C SER A 196 -10.03 3.70 -0.61
N GLU A 197 -10.20 2.83 0.36
CA GLU A 197 -9.97 3.13 1.78
C GLU A 197 -8.81 2.37 2.40
N SER A 198 -8.34 1.28 1.76
CA SER A 198 -7.43 0.36 2.41
C SER A 198 -5.97 0.50 1.98
N TRP A 199 -5.66 0.51 0.70
CA TRP A 199 -4.28 0.33 0.24
C TRP A 199 -3.31 1.39 0.76
N ARG A 200 -3.69 2.66 0.67
CA ARG A 200 -2.84 3.77 1.12
C ARG A 200 -2.47 3.71 2.60
N LEU A 201 -3.36 3.15 3.40
CA LEU A 201 -3.16 3.02 4.85
C LEU A 201 -2.56 1.66 5.21
N TYR A 202 -2.65 0.68 4.30
CA TYR A 202 -2.08 -0.66 4.46
C TYR A 202 -0.60 -0.72 4.08
N SER A 203 -0.26 -0.31 2.85
CA SER A 203 1.08 -0.55 2.31
C SER A 203 2.22 0.09 3.12
N PRO A 204 2.06 1.31 3.73
CA PRO A 204 3.11 1.89 4.57
C PRO A 204 3.32 1.17 5.91
N TYR A 205 2.34 0.37 6.34
CA TYR A 205 2.33 -0.31 7.64
C TYR A 205 2.27 -1.83 7.52
N ALA A 206 2.47 -2.40 6.32
CA ALA A 206 2.49 -3.84 6.13
C ALA A 206 3.60 -4.56 6.90
N ASN A 207 4.57 -3.81 7.43
CA ASN A 207 5.56 -4.31 8.39
C ASN A 207 5.00 -4.49 9.81
N CYS A 208 3.87 -3.88 10.16
CA CYS A 208 3.24 -4.05 11.46
C CYS A 208 2.55 -5.41 11.58
N ALA A 209 2.34 -5.86 12.80
CA ALA A 209 1.57 -7.07 13.08
C ALA A 209 0.16 -6.98 12.46
N MET A 210 -0.39 -8.10 11.98
CA MET A 210 -1.72 -8.13 11.36
C MET A 210 -2.79 -7.59 12.31
N THR A 211 -2.66 -7.85 13.61
CA THR A 211 -3.59 -7.38 14.66
C THR A 211 -3.20 -6.05 15.28
N HIS A 212 -2.22 -5.34 14.72
CA HIS A 212 -1.83 -4.01 15.19
C HIS A 212 -2.99 -3.03 15.10
N GLU A 213 -3.18 -2.14 16.08
CA GLU A 213 -4.29 -1.18 16.15
C GLU A 213 -4.34 -0.24 14.93
N TRP A 214 -3.20 0.06 14.34
CA TRP A 214 -3.12 0.86 13.11
C TRP A 214 -3.60 0.13 11.86
N MET A 215 -3.70 -1.20 11.94
CA MET A 215 -4.14 -2.05 10.83
C MET A 215 -5.65 -2.36 10.89
N ARG A 216 -6.37 -1.83 11.88
CA ARG A 216 -7.78 -2.15 12.18
C ARG A 216 -8.74 -2.00 10.99
N TYR A 217 -8.56 -0.99 10.14
CA TYR A 217 -9.44 -0.78 8.97
C TYR A 217 -8.80 -1.20 7.63
N GLN A 218 -7.53 -1.58 7.59
CA GLN A 218 -6.76 -1.69 6.37
C GLN A 218 -6.27 -3.11 6.07
N SER A 219 -6.07 -3.95 7.09
CA SER A 219 -5.39 -5.24 6.96
C SER A 219 -6.29 -6.40 6.48
N TYR A 220 -7.45 -6.13 5.93
CA TYR A 220 -8.39 -7.15 5.47
C TYR A 220 -7.96 -7.90 4.20
N TRP A 221 -6.80 -7.60 3.63
CA TRP A 221 -6.16 -8.38 2.58
C TRP A 221 -5.81 -9.81 3.03
N TRP A 222 -5.51 -10.00 4.31
CA TRP A 222 -5.37 -11.31 4.94
C TRP A 222 -6.66 -12.13 4.83
N HIS A 223 -7.82 -11.51 4.95
CA HIS A 223 -9.11 -12.18 4.77
C HIS A 223 -9.30 -12.67 3.33
N TYR A 224 -8.93 -11.89 2.33
CA TYR A 224 -8.96 -12.31 0.93
C TYR A 224 -8.02 -13.50 0.68
N PHE A 225 -6.82 -13.49 1.24
CA PHE A 225 -5.89 -14.62 1.15
C PHE A 225 -6.47 -15.89 1.80
N LEU A 226 -7.04 -15.79 2.99
CA LEU A 226 -7.63 -16.93 3.68
C LEU A 226 -8.83 -17.52 2.90
N VAL A 227 -9.68 -16.67 2.33
CA VAL A 227 -10.84 -17.18 1.56
C VAL A 227 -10.43 -17.78 0.22
N GLU A 228 -9.40 -17.27 -0.43
CA GLU A 228 -8.83 -17.89 -1.63
C GLU A 228 -8.34 -19.31 -1.33
N LYS A 229 -7.72 -19.49 -0.18
CA LYS A 229 -7.11 -20.76 0.22
C LYS A 229 -8.11 -21.76 0.82
N TYR A 230 -9.08 -21.30 1.58
CA TYR A 230 -9.94 -22.14 2.43
C TYR A 230 -11.44 -22.01 2.13
N GLY A 231 -11.82 -21.23 1.14
CA GLY A 231 -13.21 -20.99 0.73
C GLY A 231 -13.81 -19.71 1.31
N ILE A 232 -14.85 -19.22 0.65
CA ILE A 232 -15.48 -17.92 0.95
C ILE A 232 -16.07 -17.85 2.38
N ASP A 233 -16.36 -18.96 2.97
CA ASP A 233 -16.90 -19.11 4.33
C ASP A 233 -15.81 -19.19 5.41
N ALA A 234 -14.52 -19.19 5.04
CA ALA A 234 -13.40 -19.40 5.95
C ALA A 234 -13.39 -18.41 7.13
N ILE A 235 -13.69 -17.13 6.86
CA ILE A 235 -13.74 -16.10 7.91
C ILE A 235 -14.94 -16.32 8.84
N GLY A 236 -16.12 -16.62 8.30
CA GLY A 236 -17.29 -16.95 9.12
C GLY A 236 -17.06 -18.19 9.98
N ARG A 237 -16.40 -19.22 9.45
CA ARG A 237 -16.00 -20.41 10.24
C ARG A 237 -15.01 -20.05 11.35
N LEU A 238 -14.05 -19.17 11.08
CA LEU A 238 -13.10 -18.68 12.07
C LEU A 238 -13.81 -17.96 13.22
N TRP A 239 -14.77 -17.09 12.93
CA TRP A 239 -15.58 -16.40 13.93
C TRP A 239 -16.46 -17.32 14.77
N ARG A 240 -16.93 -18.41 14.18
CA ARG A 240 -17.78 -19.41 14.87
C ARG A 240 -16.98 -20.52 15.56
N HIS A 241 -15.66 -20.54 15.40
CA HIS A 241 -14.83 -21.58 15.98
C HIS A 241 -14.68 -21.36 17.50
N ASP A 242 -15.17 -22.32 18.28
CA ASP A 242 -15.16 -22.26 19.75
C ASP A 242 -13.96 -23.03 20.29
N THR A 243 -12.97 -22.32 20.81
CA THR A 243 -11.79 -22.90 21.48
C THR A 243 -12.03 -23.16 22.96
N GLY A 244 -13.18 -22.77 23.50
CA GLY A 244 -13.49 -22.84 24.94
C GLY A 244 -12.70 -21.85 25.81
N LYS A 245 -11.88 -20.98 25.22
CA LYS A 245 -11.07 -19.96 25.89
C LYS A 245 -10.82 -18.77 24.97
N GLY A 246 -10.48 -17.59 25.55
CA GLY A 246 -10.10 -16.42 24.78
C GLY A 246 -8.71 -16.55 24.18
N GLN A 247 -8.66 -16.37 22.89
CA GLN A 247 -7.44 -16.38 22.10
C GLN A 247 -7.54 -15.27 21.07
N ASP A 248 -6.43 -14.85 20.53
CA ASP A 248 -6.45 -13.94 19.41
C ASP A 248 -6.78 -14.66 18.08
N PRO A 249 -7.05 -13.91 16.97
CA PRO A 249 -7.47 -14.52 15.73
C PRO A 249 -6.50 -15.57 15.16
N ASN A 250 -5.19 -15.39 15.34
CA ASN A 250 -4.19 -16.34 14.85
C ASN A 250 -4.14 -17.62 15.67
N GLU A 251 -4.33 -17.51 16.99
CA GLU A 251 -4.45 -18.70 17.84
C GLU A 251 -5.71 -19.50 17.52
N VAL A 252 -6.82 -18.80 17.29
CA VAL A 252 -8.07 -19.44 16.85
C VAL A 252 -7.91 -20.07 15.46
N LEU A 253 -7.19 -19.42 14.55
CA LEU A 253 -6.90 -19.95 13.21
C LEU A 253 -6.05 -21.22 13.30
N MET A 254 -5.01 -21.23 14.12
CA MET A 254 -4.19 -22.42 14.32
C MET A 254 -5.01 -23.60 14.87
N ASP A 255 -5.87 -23.35 15.85
CA ASP A 255 -6.74 -24.37 16.43
C ASP A 255 -7.76 -24.89 15.42
N MET A 256 -8.42 -24.01 14.67
CA MET A 256 -9.41 -24.35 13.64
C MET A 256 -8.80 -25.20 12.52
N LEU A 257 -7.57 -24.89 12.11
CA LEU A 257 -6.88 -25.59 11.02
C LEU A 257 -6.08 -26.80 11.50
N GLY A 258 -5.89 -26.97 12.82
CA GLY A 258 -5.04 -28.02 13.38
C GLY A 258 -3.57 -27.84 13.02
N ILE A 259 -3.09 -26.61 12.90
CA ILE A 259 -1.71 -26.28 12.51
C ILE A 259 -0.93 -25.69 13.69
N ASP A 260 0.39 -25.81 13.62
CA ASP A 260 1.28 -25.18 14.60
C ASP A 260 1.76 -23.78 14.16
N CYS A 261 2.57 -23.15 15.00
CA CYS A 261 3.14 -21.84 14.74
C CYS A 261 4.03 -21.81 13.47
N THR A 262 4.72 -22.90 13.18
CA THR A 262 5.57 -23.01 11.98
C THR A 262 4.73 -22.95 10.72
N GLU A 263 3.63 -23.68 10.68
CA GLU A 263 2.68 -23.68 9.56
C GLU A 263 1.94 -22.34 9.45
N LEU A 264 1.59 -21.69 10.57
CA LEU A 264 1.04 -20.34 10.57
C LEU A 264 1.98 -19.36 9.86
N PHE A 265 3.28 -19.39 10.18
CA PHE A 265 4.25 -18.48 9.54
C PHE A 265 4.60 -18.88 8.10
N LYS A 266 4.33 -20.11 7.67
CA LYS A 266 4.30 -20.45 6.24
C LYS A 266 3.15 -19.74 5.53
N LEU A 267 1.96 -19.69 6.13
CA LEU A 267 0.83 -18.97 5.57
C LEU A 267 1.12 -17.47 5.45
N TYR A 268 1.71 -16.86 6.48
CA TYR A 268 2.10 -15.44 6.41
C TYR A 268 3.19 -15.17 5.37
N PHE A 269 4.10 -16.10 5.17
CA PHE A 269 5.11 -15.99 4.12
C PHE A 269 4.49 -16.09 2.74
N GLU A 270 3.62 -17.07 2.50
CA GLU A 270 2.86 -17.20 1.25
C GLU A 270 2.02 -15.94 0.98
N TYR A 271 1.34 -15.43 2.00
CA TYR A 271 0.62 -14.18 1.93
C TYR A 271 1.51 -13.00 1.54
N ALA A 272 2.67 -12.83 2.16
CA ALA A 272 3.61 -11.76 1.86
C ALA A 272 4.16 -11.84 0.43
N LEU A 273 4.48 -13.05 -0.05
CA LEU A 273 4.89 -13.27 -1.44
C LEU A 273 3.79 -12.85 -2.41
N LYS A 274 2.54 -13.27 -2.18
CA LYS A 274 1.39 -12.89 -3.02
C LYS A 274 1.11 -11.38 -2.94
N MET A 275 1.16 -10.79 -1.74
CA MET A 275 0.92 -9.36 -1.55
C MET A 275 1.97 -8.46 -2.18
N THR A 276 3.19 -8.96 -2.43
CA THR A 276 4.21 -8.20 -3.17
C THR A 276 3.70 -7.71 -4.53
N THR A 277 2.91 -8.50 -5.21
CA THR A 277 2.28 -8.16 -6.51
C THR A 277 0.76 -8.14 -6.46
N VAL A 278 0.19 -8.22 -5.26
CA VAL A 278 -1.26 -8.34 -4.99
C VAL A 278 -1.89 -9.47 -5.82
N ASP A 279 -1.23 -10.64 -5.81
CA ASP A 279 -1.62 -11.83 -6.55
C ASP A 279 -2.74 -12.61 -5.82
N LEU A 280 -3.84 -11.94 -5.56
CA LEU A 280 -5.05 -12.50 -4.96
C LEU A 280 -6.17 -12.52 -6.01
N ASP A 281 -6.92 -13.61 -6.10
CA ASP A 281 -7.97 -13.80 -7.11
C ASP A 281 -8.99 -12.64 -7.12
N ALA A 282 -9.33 -12.11 -5.96
CA ALA A 282 -10.27 -11.00 -5.81
C ALA A 282 -9.70 -9.62 -6.21
N ALA A 283 -8.38 -9.51 -6.49
CA ALA A 283 -7.69 -8.21 -6.63
C ALA A 283 -6.70 -8.15 -7.80
N ARG A 284 -6.22 -9.31 -8.29
CA ARG A 284 -5.12 -9.42 -9.27
C ARG A 284 -5.33 -8.57 -10.52
N ASP A 285 -6.53 -8.56 -11.07
CA ASP A 285 -6.81 -7.84 -12.33
C ASP A 285 -6.77 -6.31 -12.19
N GLU A 286 -6.93 -5.81 -10.97
CA GLU A 286 -6.90 -4.38 -10.65
C GLU A 286 -5.58 -3.95 -9.98
N ALA A 287 -4.66 -4.90 -9.75
CA ALA A 287 -3.47 -4.72 -8.92
C ALA A 287 -2.38 -3.82 -9.52
N ALA A 288 -2.38 -3.56 -10.83
CA ALA A 288 -1.28 -2.90 -11.52
C ALA A 288 -0.73 -1.62 -10.84
N PRO A 289 -1.56 -0.70 -10.29
CA PRO A 289 -1.07 0.49 -9.60
C PRO A 289 -0.42 0.22 -8.23
N TYR A 290 -0.62 -0.96 -7.68
CA TYR A 290 -0.29 -1.33 -6.30
C TYR A 290 0.86 -2.33 -6.20
N ILE A 291 1.30 -2.88 -7.33
CA ILE A 291 2.38 -3.87 -7.39
C ILE A 291 3.69 -3.28 -6.83
N GLY A 292 4.19 -3.86 -5.74
CA GLY A 292 5.43 -3.44 -5.08
C GLY A 292 5.38 -2.05 -4.44
N ASP A 293 4.18 -1.49 -4.22
CA ASP A 293 3.98 -0.16 -3.63
C ASP A 293 4.09 -0.20 -2.10
N TYR A 294 5.31 -0.48 -1.62
CA TYR A 294 5.65 -0.53 -0.20
C TYR A 294 6.76 0.47 0.12
N PRO A 295 6.48 1.59 0.81
CA PRO A 295 7.44 2.68 1.05
C PRO A 295 8.35 2.38 2.27
N PHE A 296 8.88 1.17 2.38
CA PHE A 296 9.84 0.81 3.43
C PHE A 296 11.17 1.50 3.21
N ARG A 297 11.83 1.86 4.28
CA ARG A 297 13.07 2.62 4.22
C ARG A 297 14.27 1.78 4.69
N TYR A 298 15.37 1.95 3.95
CA TYR A 298 16.65 1.28 4.20
C TYR A 298 17.76 2.30 4.11
N TYR A 299 18.73 2.19 5.00
CA TYR A 299 19.91 3.05 5.04
C TYR A 299 21.12 2.28 4.50
N SER A 300 21.85 2.87 3.56
CA SER A 300 23.12 2.31 3.11
C SER A 300 24.16 2.42 4.24
N ILE A 301 24.83 1.32 4.51
CA ILE A 301 25.94 1.26 5.47
C ILE A 301 27.26 0.88 4.79
N GLY A 302 27.32 1.05 3.47
CA GLY A 302 28.49 0.76 2.64
C GLY A 302 28.51 -0.66 2.09
N ASP A 303 29.37 -0.91 1.11
CA ASP A 303 29.64 -2.24 0.53
C ASP A 303 28.36 -3.00 0.10
N ASN A 304 27.48 -2.32 -0.65
CA ASN A 304 26.15 -2.83 -1.08
C ASN A 304 25.30 -3.41 0.07
N THR A 305 25.53 -2.95 1.30
CA THR A 305 24.83 -3.39 2.50
C THR A 305 23.87 -2.31 2.96
N PHE A 306 22.66 -2.73 3.31
CA PHE A 306 21.61 -1.83 3.78
C PHE A 306 21.04 -2.33 5.09
N GLN A 307 20.73 -1.41 5.97
CA GLN A 307 20.08 -1.66 7.25
C GLN A 307 18.63 -1.17 7.19
N VAL A 308 17.69 -1.99 7.66
CA VAL A 308 16.28 -1.58 7.74
C VAL A 308 16.12 -0.41 8.69
N ALA A 309 15.34 0.61 8.32
CA ALA A 309 15.04 1.73 9.20
C ALA A 309 14.23 1.27 10.42
N TYR A 310 14.34 1.98 11.54
CA TYR A 310 13.69 1.62 12.81
C TYR A 310 12.18 1.34 12.64
N TYR A 311 11.46 2.27 12.04
CA TYR A 311 10.00 2.17 11.86
C TYR A 311 9.58 1.27 10.69
N SER A 312 10.52 0.84 9.85
CA SER A 312 10.28 -0.17 8.79
C SER A 312 10.63 -1.58 9.24
N CYS A 313 11.12 -1.78 10.48
CA CYS A 313 11.34 -3.12 11.01
C CYS A 313 10.05 -3.92 10.97
N PRO A 314 10.07 -5.16 10.44
CA PRO A 314 8.88 -5.98 10.47
C PRO A 314 8.61 -6.49 11.87
N GLN A 315 7.32 -6.55 12.22
CA GLN A 315 6.79 -7.19 13.43
C GLN A 315 6.36 -8.62 13.11
N SER A 316 6.09 -9.42 14.14
CA SER A 316 5.49 -10.74 13.95
C SER A 316 4.18 -10.63 13.16
N THR A 317 4.00 -11.42 12.10
CA THR A 317 2.90 -11.38 11.14
C THR A 317 2.89 -10.21 10.15
N GLY A 318 3.83 -9.26 10.29
CA GLY A 318 4.12 -8.25 9.28
C GLY A 318 5.21 -8.72 8.31
N PHE A 319 5.52 -7.92 7.31
CA PHE A 319 6.56 -8.26 6.32
C PHE A 319 7.20 -7.01 5.70
N ASN A 320 8.38 -7.20 5.09
CA ASN A 320 8.99 -6.20 4.21
C ASN A 320 9.12 -6.73 2.78
N VAL A 321 9.01 -5.81 1.83
CA VAL A 321 9.22 -6.02 0.40
C VAL A 321 10.32 -5.09 -0.06
N ILE A 322 11.45 -5.64 -0.51
CA ILE A 322 12.61 -4.88 -0.97
C ILE A 322 12.66 -4.95 -2.49
N PRO A 323 12.39 -3.87 -3.21
CA PRO A 323 12.50 -3.86 -4.66
C PRO A 323 13.96 -3.97 -5.08
N LEU A 324 14.25 -4.82 -6.07
CA LEU A 324 15.61 -5.10 -6.55
C LEU A 324 15.80 -4.69 -8.00
N ASN A 325 17.04 -4.34 -8.35
CA ASN A 325 17.45 -4.26 -9.74
C ASN A 325 17.43 -5.66 -10.37
N VAL A 326 16.86 -5.77 -11.57
CA VAL A 326 16.84 -7.03 -12.32
C VAL A 326 18.16 -7.20 -13.06
N PRO A 327 18.88 -8.34 -12.92
CA PRO A 327 20.08 -8.62 -13.69
C PRO A 327 19.78 -8.66 -15.20
N ALA A 328 20.61 -8.02 -16.05
CA ALA A 328 20.34 -7.89 -17.49
C ALA A 328 20.31 -9.23 -18.23
N GLU A 329 21.17 -10.14 -17.84
CA GLU A 329 21.33 -11.45 -18.50
C GLU A 329 20.73 -12.59 -17.67
N GLY A 330 19.94 -12.26 -16.62
CA GLY A 330 19.49 -13.26 -15.67
C GLY A 330 20.63 -13.76 -14.77
N GLY A 331 20.55 -15.00 -14.36
CA GLY A 331 21.55 -15.65 -13.53
C GLY A 331 21.27 -15.58 -12.03
N GLU A 332 22.19 -16.13 -11.22
CA GLU A 332 22.04 -16.19 -9.77
C GLU A 332 22.19 -14.80 -9.12
N VAL A 333 21.19 -14.39 -8.37
CA VAL A 333 21.30 -13.27 -7.40
C VAL A 333 21.43 -13.83 -6.01
N SER A 334 22.10 -13.08 -5.12
CA SER A 334 22.22 -13.46 -3.72
C SER A 334 21.95 -12.27 -2.81
N VAL A 335 21.20 -12.53 -1.73
CA VAL A 335 21.06 -11.62 -0.60
C VAL A 335 21.64 -12.29 0.63
N GLN A 336 22.73 -11.72 1.15
CA GLN A 336 23.19 -12.09 2.49
C GLN A 336 22.30 -11.35 3.49
N PHE A 337 21.37 -12.05 4.06
CA PHE A 337 20.49 -11.56 5.12
C PHE A 337 21.16 -11.74 6.48
N THR A 338 21.17 -10.68 7.30
CA THR A 338 21.72 -10.73 8.66
C THR A 338 20.69 -10.24 9.66
N SER A 339 20.16 -11.16 10.48
CA SER A 339 19.35 -10.81 11.66
C SER A 339 20.24 -10.15 12.70
N LEU A 340 19.91 -8.93 13.11
CA LEU A 340 20.74 -8.16 14.02
C LEU A 340 20.54 -8.59 15.49
N LYS A 341 21.61 -8.45 16.28
CA LYS A 341 21.58 -8.72 17.73
C LYS A 341 20.72 -7.72 18.50
N THR A 342 20.34 -8.08 19.71
CA THR A 342 19.66 -7.15 20.64
C THR A 342 20.42 -5.83 20.76
N ARG A 343 19.68 -4.72 20.70
CA ARG A 343 20.22 -3.36 20.78
C ARG A 343 21.32 -3.08 19.74
N ALA A 344 21.18 -3.65 18.54
CA ALA A 344 22.04 -3.27 17.43
C ALA A 344 21.95 -1.76 17.18
N SER A 345 23.06 -1.15 16.80
CA SER A 345 23.09 0.27 16.48
C SER A 345 22.23 0.58 15.25
N LEU A 346 21.54 1.70 15.28
CA LEU A 346 20.86 2.25 14.13
C LEU A 346 21.87 2.91 13.18
N ALA A 347 21.65 2.78 11.87
CA ALA A 347 22.54 3.30 10.85
C ALA A 347 22.78 4.82 10.97
N GLU A 348 21.71 5.57 11.27
CA GLU A 348 21.77 7.03 11.42
C GLU A 348 21.87 7.49 12.88
N GLY A 349 21.69 6.61 13.83
CA GLY A 349 21.80 6.90 15.25
C GLY A 349 20.65 7.69 15.89
N ASP A 350 19.66 8.16 15.14
CA ASP A 350 18.55 8.97 15.64
C ASP A 350 17.23 8.21 15.86
N GLY A 351 17.18 6.95 15.50
CA GLY A 351 16.00 6.10 15.66
C GLY A 351 14.88 6.33 14.66
N GLY A 352 15.01 7.29 13.77
CA GLY A 352 13.99 7.56 12.75
C GLY A 352 12.70 8.19 13.29
N GLU A 353 11.63 8.01 12.56
CA GLU A 353 10.32 8.61 12.81
C GLU A 353 9.25 7.54 12.77
N TYR A 354 8.20 7.70 13.55
CA TYR A 354 6.99 6.90 13.45
C TYR A 354 5.74 7.79 13.52
N LEU A 355 4.65 7.30 12.95
CA LEU A 355 3.38 8.00 12.98
C LEU A 355 2.57 7.52 14.21
N LYS A 356 2.25 8.43 15.12
CA LYS A 356 1.36 8.17 16.26
C LYS A 356 0.20 9.16 16.21
N ASP A 357 -1.02 8.67 16.26
CA ASP A 357 -2.24 9.48 16.21
C ASP A 357 -2.25 10.50 15.04
N GLY A 358 -1.70 10.12 13.89
CA GLY A 358 -1.56 11.00 12.74
C GLY A 358 -0.44 12.03 12.83
N VAL A 359 0.39 11.99 13.88
CA VAL A 359 1.52 12.90 14.09
C VAL A 359 2.83 12.17 13.92
N VAL A 360 3.70 12.71 13.05
CA VAL A 360 5.07 12.20 12.89
C VAL A 360 5.87 12.50 14.14
N THR A 361 6.36 11.46 14.81
CA THR A 361 7.12 11.55 16.06
C THR A 361 8.53 11.00 15.85
N LYS A 362 9.54 11.76 16.26
CA LYS A 362 10.93 11.32 16.27
C LYS A 362 11.20 10.42 17.46
N ILE A 363 11.86 9.28 17.24
CA ILE A 363 12.12 8.31 18.29
C ILE A 363 13.35 8.74 19.14
N GLY A 364 14.32 9.41 18.55
CA GLY A 364 15.51 9.88 19.26
C GLY A 364 16.36 8.78 19.89
N LYS A 365 16.39 7.57 19.26
CA LYS A 365 17.13 6.40 19.75
C LYS A 365 18.38 6.17 18.91
N THR A 366 19.42 5.62 19.54
CA THR A 366 20.67 5.23 18.86
C THR A 366 20.78 3.73 18.62
N THR A 367 19.83 2.95 19.14
CA THR A 367 19.76 1.49 18.98
C THR A 367 18.33 1.04 18.79
N TYR A 368 18.15 -0.10 18.14
CA TYR A 368 16.86 -0.75 18.08
C TYR A 368 16.41 -1.17 19.49
N ASN A 369 15.13 -0.89 19.80
CA ASN A 369 14.54 -1.23 21.09
C ASN A 369 13.49 -2.31 20.88
N TYR A 370 13.91 -3.55 20.84
CA TYR A 370 13.00 -4.66 20.74
C TYR A 370 13.01 -5.52 22.00
N ASN A 371 11.87 -6.14 22.26
CA ASN A 371 11.65 -6.88 23.50
C ASN A 371 12.60 -8.08 23.60
N SER A 372 13.41 -8.12 24.66
CA SER A 372 14.41 -9.17 24.86
C SER A 372 13.80 -10.58 24.98
N SER A 373 12.56 -10.72 25.44
CA SER A 373 11.87 -12.00 25.53
C SER A 373 11.57 -12.62 24.16
N TYR A 374 11.43 -11.82 23.11
CA TYR A 374 11.18 -12.28 21.74
C TYR A 374 12.46 -12.68 21.02
N ASN A 375 13.60 -12.17 21.43
CA ASN A 375 14.89 -12.42 20.77
C ASN A 375 15.30 -13.89 20.71
N ALA A 376 15.00 -14.66 21.76
CA ALA A 376 15.32 -16.08 21.81
C ALA A 376 14.55 -16.90 20.77
N GLN A 377 13.47 -16.34 20.23
CA GLN A 377 12.59 -16.97 19.26
C GLN A 377 12.80 -16.43 17.84
N ARG A 378 13.75 -15.52 17.65
CA ARG A 378 13.96 -14.78 16.40
C ARG A 378 14.26 -15.71 15.25
N ALA A 379 13.44 -15.65 14.23
CA ALA A 379 13.56 -16.38 12.98
C ALA A 379 12.90 -15.63 11.84
N PHE A 380 13.24 -15.98 10.60
CA PHE A 380 12.73 -15.32 9.41
C PHE A 380 12.45 -16.35 8.32
N ARG A 381 11.49 -16.03 7.45
CA ARG A 381 11.32 -16.63 6.12
C ARG A 381 11.69 -15.59 5.09
N LEU A 382 12.41 -16.02 4.08
CA LEU A 382 13.08 -15.17 3.10
C LEU A 382 12.86 -15.76 1.70
N GLY A 383 12.61 -14.92 0.72
CA GLY A 383 12.42 -15.39 -0.66
C GLY A 383 12.32 -14.24 -1.65
N TYR A 384 12.12 -14.59 -2.91
CA TYR A 384 12.04 -13.64 -4.00
C TYR A 384 10.70 -13.76 -4.74
N VAL A 385 10.24 -12.62 -5.25
CA VAL A 385 9.09 -12.53 -6.15
C VAL A 385 9.54 -11.88 -7.45
N ALA A 386 9.28 -12.53 -8.57
CA ALA A 386 9.52 -11.99 -9.88
C ALA A 386 8.20 -11.78 -10.63
N LEU A 387 8.00 -10.57 -11.17
CA LEU A 387 6.96 -10.27 -12.14
C LEU A 387 7.58 -10.39 -13.54
N MET A 388 6.99 -11.23 -14.38
CA MET A 388 7.47 -11.45 -15.74
C MET A 388 6.89 -10.38 -16.68
N LYS A 389 7.54 -10.13 -17.81
CA LYS A 389 7.06 -9.19 -18.86
C LYS A 389 5.69 -9.54 -19.42
N ASP A 390 5.31 -10.81 -19.38
CA ASP A 390 3.98 -11.28 -19.78
C ASP A 390 2.91 -11.14 -18.69
N GLY A 391 3.29 -10.59 -17.52
CA GLY A 391 2.41 -10.38 -16.38
C GLY A 391 2.30 -11.59 -15.44
N THR A 392 2.96 -12.71 -15.72
CA THR A 392 2.98 -13.84 -14.80
C THR A 392 3.88 -13.57 -13.59
N ARG A 393 3.61 -14.23 -12.46
CA ARG A 393 4.34 -14.10 -11.21
C ARG A 393 5.09 -15.38 -10.92
N GLN A 394 6.33 -15.28 -10.49
CA GLN A 394 7.14 -16.41 -10.04
C GLN A 394 7.64 -16.16 -8.62
N TYR A 395 7.49 -17.18 -7.80
CA TYR A 395 7.94 -17.19 -6.41
C TYR A 395 9.21 -18.02 -6.35
N LEU A 396 10.36 -17.32 -6.26
CA LEU A 396 11.69 -17.92 -6.35
C LEU A 396 12.27 -17.97 -4.93
N TYR A 397 12.15 -19.11 -4.26
CA TYR A 397 12.69 -19.29 -2.91
C TYR A 397 12.98 -20.76 -2.62
N GLU A 398 13.98 -21.01 -1.82
CA GLU A 398 14.10 -22.26 -1.09
C GLU A 398 13.23 -22.21 0.16
N ASP A 399 12.55 -23.29 0.52
CA ASP A 399 11.70 -23.39 1.71
C ASP A 399 12.58 -23.47 2.98
N SER A 400 13.49 -22.51 3.14
CA SER A 400 14.45 -22.46 4.23
C SER A 400 14.00 -21.43 5.28
N LEU A 401 13.80 -21.91 6.49
CA LEU A 401 13.59 -21.09 7.65
C LEU A 401 14.94 -20.72 8.26
N TYR A 402 15.36 -19.46 8.14
CA TYR A 402 16.48 -18.95 8.90
C TYR A 402 16.07 -18.67 10.33
N CYS A 403 16.78 -19.21 11.29
CA CYS A 403 16.50 -19.01 12.71
C CYS A 403 17.73 -18.41 13.44
N ALA A 404 17.61 -17.19 13.91
CA ALA A 404 18.60 -16.57 14.79
C ALA A 404 18.40 -17.08 16.22
N GLN A 405 19.37 -17.81 16.75
CA GLN A 405 19.31 -18.30 18.11
C GLN A 405 19.96 -17.30 19.09
N GLY A 406 19.20 -16.90 20.11
CA GLY A 406 19.65 -15.98 21.14
C GLY A 406 19.79 -14.53 20.70
N GLY A 407 19.50 -13.58 21.60
CA GLY A 407 19.45 -12.15 21.30
C GLY A 407 20.80 -11.46 21.16
N MET A 408 21.89 -12.07 21.65
CA MET A 408 23.17 -11.40 21.84
C MET A 408 24.12 -11.44 20.64
N THR A 409 23.80 -12.21 19.60
CA THR A 409 24.60 -12.35 18.38
C THR A 409 23.79 -12.16 17.14
N SER A 410 24.36 -11.45 16.15
CA SER A 410 23.80 -11.41 14.79
C SER A 410 24.05 -12.75 14.10
N ARG A 411 23.15 -13.12 13.17
CA ARG A 411 23.22 -14.35 12.38
C ARG A 411 22.95 -14.05 10.92
N SER A 412 23.72 -14.64 10.03
CA SER A 412 23.59 -14.41 8.59
C SER A 412 23.27 -15.71 7.86
N VAL A 413 22.60 -15.55 6.73
CA VAL A 413 22.34 -16.60 5.73
C VAL A 413 22.38 -15.98 4.34
N ASP A 414 22.91 -16.70 3.37
CA ASP A 414 22.88 -16.33 1.96
C ASP A 414 21.65 -16.96 1.31
N VAL A 415 20.75 -16.11 0.81
CA VAL A 415 19.53 -16.51 0.11
C VAL A 415 19.76 -16.28 -1.38
N LYS A 416 19.77 -17.34 -2.14
CA LYS A 416 20.10 -17.33 -3.57
C LYS A 416 18.89 -17.70 -4.42
N ALA A 417 18.80 -17.11 -5.59
CA ALA A 417 17.81 -17.49 -6.59
C ALA A 417 18.37 -17.30 -8.00
N ASP A 418 18.08 -18.25 -8.87
CA ASP A 418 18.29 -18.09 -10.30
C ASP A 418 17.15 -17.25 -10.88
N ILE A 419 17.49 -16.11 -11.45
CA ILE A 419 16.52 -15.20 -12.04
C ILE A 419 16.25 -15.59 -13.47
N PRO A 420 15.00 -15.99 -13.82
CA PRO A 420 14.66 -16.41 -15.16
C PRO A 420 14.76 -15.26 -16.17
N GLU A 421 14.98 -15.62 -17.43
CA GLU A 421 14.90 -14.65 -18.52
C GLU A 421 13.48 -14.07 -18.62
N GLY A 422 13.37 -12.81 -18.97
CA GLY A 422 12.07 -12.13 -19.17
C GLY A 422 11.43 -11.58 -17.89
N VAL A 423 12.16 -11.50 -16.78
CA VAL A 423 11.71 -10.79 -15.59
C VAL A 423 11.59 -9.28 -15.89
N ASP A 424 10.49 -8.71 -15.47
CA ASP A 424 10.19 -7.27 -15.51
C ASP A 424 10.57 -6.57 -14.22
N ARG A 425 10.16 -7.12 -13.08
CA ARG A 425 10.42 -6.56 -11.75
C ARG A 425 10.75 -7.69 -10.77
N LEU A 426 11.62 -7.38 -9.81
CA LEU A 426 12.12 -8.33 -8.83
C LEU A 426 12.06 -7.74 -7.42
N TRP A 427 11.70 -8.57 -6.44
CA TRP A 427 11.68 -8.17 -5.03
C TRP A 427 12.25 -9.28 -4.15
N PHE A 428 12.84 -8.87 -3.04
CA PHE A 428 13.18 -9.74 -1.92
C PHE A 428 12.19 -9.51 -0.77
N VAL A 429 11.67 -10.59 -0.20
CA VAL A 429 10.62 -10.56 0.83
C VAL A 429 11.17 -11.09 2.13
N VAL A 430 10.90 -10.36 3.23
CA VAL A 430 11.35 -10.68 4.59
C VAL A 430 10.13 -10.79 5.50
N VAL A 431 9.95 -11.94 6.13
CA VAL A 431 8.86 -12.20 7.08
C VAL A 431 9.44 -12.73 8.39
N PRO A 432 9.20 -12.09 9.54
CA PRO A 432 9.49 -12.68 10.84
C PRO A 432 8.70 -13.98 11.03
N ALA A 433 9.36 -15.02 11.50
CA ALA A 433 8.78 -16.34 11.70
C ALA A 433 9.22 -16.92 13.05
N PRO A 434 8.80 -16.34 14.18
CA PRO A 434 9.21 -16.79 15.50
C PRO A 434 8.79 -18.23 15.77
N LYS A 435 9.47 -18.89 16.73
CA LYS A 435 9.18 -20.28 17.10
C LYS A 435 7.85 -20.47 17.83
N SER A 436 7.36 -19.42 18.45
CA SER A 436 6.03 -19.39 19.07
C SER A 436 5.33 -18.10 18.64
N TYR A 437 4.02 -18.16 18.57
CA TYR A 437 3.23 -17.00 18.20
C TYR A 437 3.37 -15.88 19.24
N ILE A 438 3.56 -14.66 18.77
CA ILE A 438 3.67 -13.45 19.59
C ILE A 438 2.40 -12.62 19.34
N GLN A 439 1.58 -12.48 20.38
CA GLN A 439 0.39 -11.64 20.33
C GLN A 439 0.80 -10.16 20.35
N HIS A 440 0.21 -9.37 19.48
CA HIS A 440 0.33 -7.91 19.53
C HIS A 440 -0.68 -7.36 20.54
N LYS A 441 -0.25 -6.44 21.39
CA LYS A 441 -1.12 -5.77 22.35
C LYS A 441 -1.83 -4.58 21.70
N TRP A 442 -3.08 -4.40 22.07
CA TRP A 442 -3.84 -3.20 21.72
C TRP A 442 -3.66 -2.13 22.81
N ASP A 443 -2.68 -1.27 22.68
CA ASP A 443 -2.39 -0.25 23.70
C ASP A 443 -1.88 1.09 23.14
N GLU A 444 -1.77 1.22 21.79
CA GLU A 444 -1.24 2.38 21.08
C GLU A 444 0.17 2.79 21.57
N ASP A 445 0.92 1.85 22.14
CA ASP A 445 2.29 2.03 22.64
C ASP A 445 3.31 1.24 21.80
N PHE A 446 3.87 1.89 20.80
CA PHE A 446 4.89 1.30 19.92
C PHE A 446 6.21 0.95 20.64
N SER A 447 6.39 1.38 21.90
CA SER A 447 7.63 1.11 22.63
C SER A 447 7.76 -0.33 23.10
N ASN A 448 6.65 -1.04 23.19
CA ASN A 448 6.59 -2.44 23.62
C ASN A 448 6.39 -3.43 22.46
N ASP A 449 6.25 -2.93 21.23
CA ASP A 449 6.12 -3.75 20.03
C ASP A 449 7.37 -4.58 19.78
N ASP A 450 7.18 -5.74 19.15
CA ASP A 450 8.28 -6.54 18.67
C ASP A 450 8.86 -5.93 17.39
N GLN A 451 10.18 -5.82 17.36
CA GLN A 451 10.93 -5.34 16.20
C GLN A 451 11.95 -6.39 15.79
N TRP A 452 12.05 -6.63 14.48
CA TRP A 452 12.92 -7.65 13.92
C TRP A 452 13.95 -7.01 12.97
N PRO A 453 14.97 -6.29 13.51
CA PRO A 453 15.95 -5.55 12.71
C PRO A 453 16.90 -6.49 11.98
N TYR A 454 17.29 -6.08 10.78
CA TYR A 454 18.19 -6.83 9.92
C TYR A 454 18.99 -5.92 9.00
N THR A 455 20.03 -6.51 8.40
CA THR A 455 20.72 -5.95 7.24
C THR A 455 20.62 -6.91 6.06
N VAL A 456 20.74 -6.35 4.85
CA VAL A 456 20.84 -7.10 3.59
C VAL A 456 22.04 -6.62 2.81
N LYS A 457 22.87 -7.55 2.32
CA LYS A 457 23.96 -7.27 1.41
C LYS A 457 23.69 -7.99 0.09
N PHE A 458 23.79 -7.26 -1.00
CA PHE A 458 23.42 -7.75 -2.33
C PHE A 458 24.63 -8.17 -3.15
N SER A 459 24.46 -9.26 -3.94
CA SER A 459 25.40 -9.70 -4.96
C SER A 459 24.64 -10.01 -6.25
N ASN A 460 25.16 -9.55 -7.39
CA ASN A 460 24.52 -9.59 -8.71
C ASN A 460 23.13 -8.89 -8.77
N THR A 461 22.82 -8.06 -7.80
CA THR A 461 21.65 -7.18 -7.72
C THR A 461 21.90 -6.11 -6.68
N ASN A 462 20.96 -5.17 -6.52
CA ASN A 462 20.95 -4.18 -5.44
C ASN A 462 19.52 -3.70 -5.20
N ILE A 463 19.27 -2.89 -4.16
CA ILE A 463 17.99 -2.19 -4.03
C ILE A 463 17.70 -1.41 -5.31
N TYR A 464 16.45 -1.49 -5.77
CA TYR A 464 16.03 -0.82 -7.01
C TYR A 464 16.44 0.64 -7.03
N GLY A 465 17.15 1.04 -8.07
CA GLY A 465 17.68 2.39 -8.23
C GLY A 465 19.01 2.64 -7.51
N ALA A 466 19.45 1.74 -6.65
CA ALA A 466 20.78 1.86 -6.03
C ALA A 466 21.86 1.31 -6.95
N PRO A 467 22.99 2.01 -7.14
CA PRO A 467 24.10 1.53 -7.94
C PRO A 467 24.87 0.42 -7.20
N THR A 468 25.51 -0.46 -7.98
CA THR A 468 26.52 -1.38 -7.45
C THR A 468 27.89 -0.67 -7.51
N ILE A 469 28.46 -0.37 -6.36
CA ILE A 469 29.73 0.35 -6.22
C ILE A 469 30.73 -0.55 -5.51
N SER A 470 31.94 -0.63 -6.04
CA SER A 470 33.06 -1.32 -5.41
C SER A 470 34.38 -0.63 -5.80
N GLU A 471 35.32 -0.51 -4.85
CA GLU A 471 36.65 0.07 -5.11
C GLU A 471 37.42 -0.71 -6.19
N ASP A 472 37.13 -1.99 -6.34
CA ASP A 472 37.79 -2.87 -7.30
C ASP A 472 37.20 -2.78 -8.72
N LEU A 473 36.08 -2.10 -8.91
CA LEU A 473 35.44 -2.00 -10.22
C LEU A 473 35.89 -0.75 -10.99
N PRO A 474 36.23 -0.91 -12.28
CA PRO A 474 36.52 0.22 -13.16
C PRO A 474 35.25 1.02 -13.44
N ILE A 475 35.40 2.28 -13.83
CA ILE A 475 34.30 3.03 -14.46
C ILE A 475 34.09 2.50 -15.88
N SER A 476 32.84 2.55 -16.37
CA SER A 476 32.44 1.95 -17.65
C SER A 476 31.44 2.81 -18.40
N ASP A 477 31.27 2.55 -19.67
CA ASP A 477 30.28 3.24 -20.49
C ASP A 477 28.86 2.66 -20.25
N ALA A 478 27.85 3.54 -20.38
CA ALA A 478 26.46 3.12 -20.38
C ALA A 478 25.63 3.99 -21.34
N THR A 479 24.50 3.43 -21.80
CA THR A 479 23.52 4.16 -22.60
C THR A 479 22.13 3.95 -22.03
N ILE A 480 21.43 5.04 -21.79
CA ILE A 480 20.06 5.08 -21.24
C ILE A 480 19.18 5.79 -22.26
N THR A 481 18.13 5.12 -22.72
CA THR A 481 17.17 5.69 -23.68
C THR A 481 15.84 5.96 -23.00
N TYR A 482 15.33 7.16 -23.18
CA TYR A 482 14.03 7.60 -22.73
C TYR A 482 13.10 7.83 -23.89
N ASP A 483 11.87 7.33 -23.81
CA ASP A 483 10.76 7.78 -24.65
C ASP A 483 10.03 8.91 -23.94
N VAL A 484 10.02 10.08 -24.56
CA VAL A 484 9.54 11.33 -23.96
C VAL A 484 8.31 11.81 -24.73
N THR A 485 7.22 12.08 -24.02
CA THR A 485 6.02 12.73 -24.57
C THR A 485 6.09 14.22 -24.27
N LEU A 486 6.10 15.04 -25.31
CA LEU A 486 6.20 16.50 -25.22
C LEU A 486 5.00 17.17 -25.91
N PRO A 487 4.11 17.87 -25.17
CA PRO A 487 3.02 18.63 -25.75
C PRO A 487 3.52 19.76 -26.66
N TYR A 488 2.89 19.92 -27.82
CA TYR A 488 3.22 21.00 -28.77
C TYR A 488 2.97 22.38 -28.18
N SER A 489 3.90 23.29 -28.40
CA SER A 489 3.76 24.72 -28.09
C SER A 489 4.15 25.61 -29.27
N SER A 490 3.29 26.54 -29.62
CA SER A 490 3.54 27.50 -30.70
C SER A 490 4.33 28.72 -30.27
N ALA A 491 4.34 29.03 -28.97
CA ALA A 491 4.92 30.27 -28.43
C ALA A 491 5.91 30.06 -27.28
N GLY A 492 5.84 28.93 -26.57
CA GLY A 492 6.66 28.62 -25.37
C GLY A 492 7.80 27.67 -25.66
N TYR A 493 8.86 27.78 -24.84
CA TYR A 493 9.95 26.81 -24.76
C TYR A 493 9.57 25.69 -23.79
N ASP A 494 8.35 25.12 -23.95
CA ASP A 494 7.81 24.12 -23.04
C ASP A 494 8.66 22.84 -23.08
N PHE A 495 8.74 22.13 -21.95
CA PHE A 495 9.57 20.94 -21.78
C PHE A 495 8.89 19.87 -20.92
N THR A 496 9.36 18.66 -21.08
CA THR A 496 9.07 17.54 -20.18
C THR A 496 10.29 17.32 -19.28
N PRO A 497 10.13 17.37 -17.93
CA PRO A 497 11.22 17.04 -17.02
C PRO A 497 11.45 15.53 -17.00
N VAL A 498 12.71 15.11 -17.25
CA VAL A 498 13.14 13.70 -17.27
C VAL A 498 14.19 13.52 -16.19
N LYS A 499 13.88 12.79 -15.13
CA LYS A 499 14.81 12.54 -14.00
C LYS A 499 15.72 11.36 -14.27
N ILE A 500 16.92 11.41 -13.69
CA ILE A 500 17.76 10.23 -13.50
C ILE A 500 17.31 9.57 -12.19
N GLU A 501 16.41 8.59 -12.30
CA GLU A 501 15.85 7.87 -11.14
C GLU A 501 15.66 6.38 -11.45
N GLY A 502 15.33 5.57 -10.45
CA GLY A 502 15.10 4.14 -10.61
C GLY A 502 16.29 3.43 -11.24
N GLN A 503 16.05 2.60 -12.23
CA GLN A 503 17.12 1.85 -12.92
C GLN A 503 18.10 2.73 -13.70
N ALA A 504 17.66 3.85 -14.23
CA ALA A 504 18.55 4.81 -14.88
C ALA A 504 19.61 5.35 -13.87
N ALA A 505 19.17 5.60 -12.64
CA ALA A 505 20.06 5.99 -11.55
C ALA A 505 21.03 4.86 -11.16
N ALA A 506 20.53 3.64 -11.03
CA ALA A 506 21.35 2.47 -10.73
C ALA A 506 22.47 2.27 -11.76
N VAL A 507 22.12 2.34 -13.04
CA VAL A 507 23.07 2.14 -14.15
C VAL A 507 24.07 3.28 -14.24
N ALA A 508 23.62 4.53 -14.18
CA ALA A 508 24.53 5.67 -14.22
C ALA A 508 25.51 5.64 -13.05
N GLY A 509 25.03 5.38 -11.84
CA GLY A 509 25.88 5.28 -10.64
C GLY A 509 26.83 4.10 -10.70
N THR A 510 26.41 2.94 -11.18
CA THR A 510 27.27 1.76 -11.36
C THR A 510 28.32 2.01 -12.42
N ALA A 511 27.96 2.58 -13.57
CA ALA A 511 28.90 2.92 -14.63
C ALA A 511 29.98 3.91 -14.17
N LEU A 512 29.61 4.89 -13.36
CA LEU A 512 30.49 5.93 -12.84
C LEU A 512 31.11 5.57 -11.49
N GLN A 513 30.74 4.42 -10.90
CA GLN A 513 31.20 3.94 -9.61
C GLN A 513 31.00 4.98 -8.49
N MET A 514 29.82 5.61 -8.44
CA MET A 514 29.45 6.54 -7.39
C MET A 514 27.93 6.59 -7.14
N PRO A 515 27.50 6.98 -5.91
CA PRO A 515 26.09 7.24 -5.63
C PRO A 515 25.54 8.34 -6.54
N VAL A 516 24.32 8.18 -7.05
CA VAL A 516 23.69 9.18 -7.92
C VAL A 516 23.55 10.54 -7.21
N SER A 517 23.33 10.54 -5.90
CA SER A 517 23.28 11.75 -5.07
C SER A 517 24.58 12.58 -5.10
N GLU A 518 25.70 11.99 -5.43
CA GLU A 518 27.00 12.64 -5.52
C GLU A 518 27.32 13.20 -6.91
N LEU A 519 26.60 12.74 -7.96
CA LEU A 519 26.84 13.18 -9.35
C LEU A 519 26.87 14.70 -9.47
N ALA A 520 25.96 15.40 -8.79
CA ALA A 520 25.86 16.85 -8.82
C ALA A 520 27.17 17.56 -8.41
N ASN A 521 27.92 16.97 -7.49
CA ASN A 521 29.16 17.53 -6.94
C ASN A 521 30.32 17.47 -7.95
N HIS A 522 30.25 16.58 -8.93
CA HIS A 522 31.27 16.33 -9.94
C HIS A 522 30.96 16.97 -11.30
N ILE A 523 29.69 17.34 -11.55
CA ILE A 523 29.24 17.92 -12.82
C ILE A 523 29.59 19.38 -12.87
N VAL A 524 30.42 19.75 -13.86
CA VAL A 524 30.81 21.14 -14.13
C VAL A 524 30.19 21.64 -15.43
N ALA A 525 29.98 22.95 -15.52
CA ALA A 525 29.44 23.58 -16.73
C ALA A 525 30.34 23.30 -17.95
N TRP A 526 29.72 23.23 -19.11
CA TRP A 526 30.41 22.96 -20.37
C TRP A 526 31.53 24.00 -20.64
N SER A 527 32.64 23.48 -21.10
CA SER A 527 33.74 24.28 -21.69
C SER A 527 34.47 23.44 -22.74
N SER A 528 35.23 24.06 -23.63
CA SER A 528 35.97 23.34 -24.67
C SER A 528 37.09 22.44 -24.14
N ALA A 529 37.52 22.65 -22.90
CA ALA A 529 38.51 21.77 -22.23
C ALA A 529 37.90 20.41 -21.87
N ALA A 530 38.65 19.31 -21.97
CA ALA A 530 38.28 18.02 -21.42
C ALA A 530 38.00 18.10 -19.92
N PRO A 531 37.17 17.18 -19.34
CA PRO A 531 37.02 17.15 -17.89
C PRO A 531 38.36 16.87 -17.20
N ALA A 532 38.67 17.59 -16.13
CA ALA A 532 39.78 17.29 -15.27
C ALA A 532 39.50 16.03 -14.45
N ASP A 533 40.50 15.50 -13.77
CA ASP A 533 40.30 14.35 -12.88
C ASP A 533 39.23 14.66 -11.81
N GLY A 534 38.32 13.73 -11.59
CA GLY A 534 37.18 13.89 -10.71
C GLY A 534 36.01 14.73 -11.26
N GLN A 535 36.10 15.25 -12.50
CA GLN A 535 35.06 16.08 -13.10
C GLN A 535 34.22 15.35 -14.15
N MET A 536 32.96 15.76 -14.25
CA MET A 536 32.01 15.34 -15.30
C MET A 536 31.55 16.54 -16.13
N LYS A 537 31.42 16.33 -17.44
CA LYS A 537 30.85 17.33 -18.36
C LYS A 537 29.88 16.70 -19.34
N PHE A 538 28.85 17.45 -19.69
CA PHE A 538 27.95 17.06 -20.76
C PHE A 538 28.50 17.44 -22.14
N TYR A 539 28.32 16.52 -23.08
CA TYR A 539 28.67 16.71 -24.50
C TYR A 539 27.46 16.31 -25.35
N PRO A 540 27.21 17.03 -26.47
CA PRO A 540 26.25 16.55 -27.45
C PRO A 540 26.80 15.33 -28.16
N VAL A 541 25.92 14.46 -28.61
CA VAL A 541 26.27 13.21 -29.29
C VAL A 541 25.84 13.31 -30.74
N ASN A 542 26.75 12.96 -31.63
CA ASN A 542 26.46 12.85 -33.04
C ASN A 542 25.48 11.68 -33.29
N PRO A 543 24.29 11.89 -33.85
CA PRO A 543 23.30 10.83 -34.03
C PRO A 543 23.73 9.78 -35.08
N ALA A 544 24.67 10.10 -35.98
CA ALA A 544 25.11 9.21 -37.03
C ALA A 544 26.04 8.09 -36.55
N ASP A 545 26.96 8.38 -35.63
CA ASP A 545 27.98 7.44 -35.17
C ASP A 545 28.09 7.33 -33.63
N GLY A 546 27.30 8.12 -32.91
CA GLY A 546 27.29 8.12 -31.45
C GLY A 546 28.50 8.76 -30.77
N THR A 547 29.36 9.44 -31.53
CA THR A 547 30.54 10.12 -30.94
C THR A 547 30.13 11.39 -30.20
N CYS A 548 30.84 11.68 -29.09
CA CYS A 548 30.72 12.95 -28.37
C CYS A 548 31.41 14.05 -29.18
N THR A 549 30.73 15.16 -29.40
CA THR A 549 31.29 16.31 -30.08
C THR A 549 31.60 17.44 -29.10
N ASN A 550 32.67 18.18 -29.31
CA ASN A 550 33.06 19.30 -28.48
C ASN A 550 32.51 20.61 -29.07
N GLN A 551 31.20 20.82 -28.92
CA GLN A 551 30.52 22.02 -29.41
C GLN A 551 29.77 22.75 -28.29
N GLY A 552 29.34 24.00 -28.56
CA GLY A 552 28.72 24.86 -27.56
C GLY A 552 27.51 24.30 -26.84
N SER A 553 27.10 24.99 -25.80
CA SER A 553 26.04 24.56 -24.91
C SER A 553 24.86 25.53 -24.89
N THR A 554 23.78 25.19 -24.20
CA THR A 554 22.73 26.11 -23.76
C THR A 554 23.28 27.16 -22.80
N ALA A 555 22.50 28.19 -22.51
CA ALA A 555 22.92 29.32 -21.67
C ALA A 555 23.36 28.91 -20.26
N ASN A 556 22.79 27.86 -19.68
CA ASN A 556 23.16 27.35 -18.35
C ASN A 556 24.44 26.51 -18.34
N GLY A 557 25.00 26.13 -19.52
CA GLY A 557 26.20 25.33 -19.63
C GLY A 557 26.03 23.82 -19.43
N TYR A 558 24.80 23.31 -19.30
CA TYR A 558 24.52 21.89 -19.02
C TYR A 558 23.65 21.21 -20.09
N GLY A 559 23.48 21.84 -21.25
CA GLY A 559 22.62 21.30 -22.30
C GLY A 559 22.99 21.76 -23.69
N HIS A 560 22.20 21.30 -24.66
CA HIS A 560 22.44 21.54 -26.08
C HIS A 560 21.14 21.70 -26.87
N TRP A 561 21.24 22.45 -27.98
CA TRP A 561 20.18 22.64 -29.00
C TRP A 561 20.39 21.69 -30.17
N PHE A 562 19.30 21.20 -30.73
CA PHE A 562 19.31 20.20 -31.80
C PHE A 562 18.39 20.64 -32.94
N ASP A 563 18.77 20.34 -34.20
CA ASP A 563 17.90 20.44 -35.37
C ASP A 563 16.93 19.23 -35.46
N ALA A 564 16.13 19.19 -36.54
CA ALA A 564 15.16 18.13 -36.77
C ALA A 564 15.77 16.70 -36.88
N SER A 565 17.05 16.59 -37.20
CA SER A 565 17.75 15.32 -37.36
C SER A 565 18.47 14.88 -36.07
N GLY A 566 18.37 15.67 -34.98
CA GLY A 566 19.10 15.45 -33.72
C GLY A 566 20.56 15.92 -33.77
N LYS A 567 20.98 16.61 -34.80
CA LYS A 567 22.31 17.21 -34.89
C LYS A 567 22.35 18.48 -34.05
N ILE A 568 23.49 18.68 -33.36
CA ILE A 568 23.69 19.91 -32.60
C ILE A 568 23.65 21.16 -33.47
N ILE A 569 23.02 22.20 -32.95
CA ILE A 569 22.94 23.50 -33.56
C ILE A 569 22.92 24.59 -32.48
N GLY A 570 23.31 25.82 -32.83
CA GLY A 570 23.14 26.97 -31.95
C GLY A 570 21.66 27.35 -31.77
N HIS A 571 21.34 28.02 -30.68
CA HIS A 571 20.01 28.57 -30.46
C HIS A 571 19.59 29.49 -31.61
N GLY A 572 18.42 29.26 -32.16
CA GLY A 572 17.87 30.08 -33.25
C GLY A 572 16.71 29.41 -33.98
N VAL A 573 16.22 30.06 -35.02
CA VAL A 573 15.04 29.59 -35.79
C VAL A 573 15.22 28.24 -36.50
N SER A 574 16.44 27.74 -36.60
CA SER A 574 16.73 26.39 -37.11
C SER A 574 16.71 25.32 -36.02
N SER A 575 16.61 25.69 -34.72
CA SER A 575 16.50 24.76 -33.61
C SER A 575 15.13 24.12 -33.57
N TYR A 576 15.06 22.85 -33.21
CA TYR A 576 13.82 22.09 -33.05
C TYR A 576 13.60 21.69 -31.61
N ALA A 577 14.57 21.04 -30.99
CA ALA A 577 14.51 20.57 -29.62
C ALA A 577 15.75 20.94 -28.81
N TYR A 578 15.65 20.83 -27.51
CA TYR A 578 16.79 20.97 -26.60
C TYR A 578 16.72 19.95 -25.48
N SER A 579 17.87 19.69 -24.87
CA SER A 579 17.98 18.98 -23.60
C SER A 579 18.91 19.77 -22.71
N GLU A 580 18.45 20.17 -21.53
CA GLU A 580 19.17 20.97 -20.56
C GLU A 580 19.08 20.34 -19.16
N PHE A 581 20.25 20.06 -18.57
CA PHE A 581 20.31 19.36 -17.28
C PHE A 581 20.36 20.32 -16.11
N SER A 582 19.67 19.96 -15.02
CA SER A 582 19.70 20.63 -13.73
C SER A 582 20.44 19.76 -12.72
N PRO A 583 21.71 20.05 -12.39
CA PRO A 583 22.49 19.20 -11.48
C PRO A 583 21.88 19.03 -10.11
N SER A 584 21.27 20.08 -9.53
CA SER A 584 20.68 20.06 -8.20
C SER A 584 19.47 19.13 -8.05
N THR A 585 18.79 18.81 -9.17
CA THR A 585 17.61 17.93 -9.19
C THR A 585 17.82 16.66 -10.00
N LEU A 586 18.99 16.48 -10.60
CA LEU A 586 19.33 15.39 -11.52
C LEU A 586 18.28 15.19 -12.63
N THR A 587 17.81 16.31 -13.20
CA THR A 587 16.70 16.36 -14.14
C THR A 587 17.12 16.99 -15.46
N PHE A 588 16.78 16.35 -16.58
CA PHE A 588 16.84 16.93 -17.91
C PHE A 588 15.51 17.64 -18.21
N ASN A 589 15.58 18.91 -18.61
CA ASN A 589 14.47 19.58 -19.26
C ASN A 589 14.54 19.30 -20.77
N VAL A 590 13.76 18.34 -21.23
CA VAL A 590 13.70 17.98 -22.69
C VAL A 590 12.58 18.78 -23.32
N GLY A 591 12.94 19.77 -24.13
CA GLY A 591 12.00 20.77 -24.60
C GLY A 591 12.08 21.10 -26.09
N GLN A 592 11.27 22.09 -26.51
CA GLN A 592 11.08 22.50 -27.88
C GLN A 592 11.43 23.96 -28.14
N TYR A 593 11.86 24.26 -29.38
CA TYR A 593 11.81 25.62 -29.89
C TYR A 593 10.38 25.94 -30.33
N PRO A 594 9.82 27.10 -29.97
CA PRO A 594 8.42 27.45 -30.26
C PRO A 594 8.01 27.24 -31.72
N GLY A 595 6.92 26.49 -31.92
CA GLY A 595 6.34 26.32 -33.26
C GLY A 595 7.12 25.41 -34.23
N ARG A 596 8.19 24.70 -33.77
CA ARG A 596 9.04 23.92 -34.68
C ARG A 596 8.71 22.44 -34.74
N LEU A 597 8.27 21.84 -33.64
CA LEU A 597 7.91 20.43 -33.64
C LEU A 597 6.59 20.20 -34.39
N LYS A 598 6.43 19.01 -34.96
CA LYS A 598 5.19 18.58 -35.62
C LYS A 598 4.50 17.51 -34.76
N VAL A 599 3.24 17.71 -34.46
CA VAL A 599 2.41 16.73 -33.75
C VAL A 599 2.43 15.40 -34.50
N GLY A 600 2.62 14.30 -33.75
CA GLY A 600 2.72 12.94 -34.27
C GLY A 600 4.14 12.52 -34.72
N THR A 601 5.12 13.46 -34.72
CA THR A 601 6.50 13.15 -35.10
C THR A 601 7.37 12.89 -33.87
N THR A 602 8.28 11.92 -33.95
CA THR A 602 9.32 11.65 -32.95
C THR A 602 10.65 12.22 -33.42
N TYR A 603 11.32 12.93 -32.51
CA TYR A 603 12.65 13.51 -32.73
C TYR A 603 13.61 12.84 -31.76
N THR A 604 14.74 12.30 -32.24
CA THR A 604 15.76 11.69 -31.37
C THR A 604 16.89 12.66 -31.17
N ILE A 605 17.15 13.02 -29.89
CA ILE A 605 18.27 13.87 -29.49
C ILE A 605 19.09 13.11 -28.44
N SER A 606 20.35 13.48 -28.29
CA SER A 606 21.25 12.77 -27.37
C SER A 606 22.34 13.64 -26.83
N GLN A 607 22.60 13.50 -25.52
CA GLN A 607 23.80 14.05 -24.88
C GLN A 607 24.43 13.02 -23.95
N ALA A 608 25.71 13.18 -23.69
CA ALA A 608 26.48 12.26 -22.87
C ALA A 608 27.16 12.98 -21.71
N LEU A 609 27.19 12.34 -20.57
CA LEU A 609 27.98 12.74 -19.41
C LEU A 609 29.31 11.99 -19.48
N LYS A 610 30.39 12.71 -19.67
CA LYS A 610 31.76 12.16 -19.71
C LYS A 610 32.44 12.44 -18.37
N TYR A 611 32.90 11.37 -17.72
CA TYR A 611 33.59 11.38 -16.43
C TYR A 611 35.03 10.96 -16.60
N LYS A 612 35.92 11.59 -15.85
CA LYS A 612 37.34 11.22 -15.74
C LYS A 612 37.70 10.88 -14.30
N ARG A 613 38.31 9.69 -14.09
CA ARG A 613 38.82 9.20 -12.82
C ARG A 613 40.24 8.65 -13.03
N GLY A 614 41.28 9.40 -12.60
CA GLY A 614 42.65 9.04 -12.91
C GLY A 614 42.89 8.97 -14.42
N ASP A 615 43.37 7.80 -14.86
CA ASP A 615 43.60 7.53 -16.28
C ASP A 615 42.36 6.97 -17.01
N GLU A 616 41.30 6.63 -16.26
CA GLU A 616 40.07 6.09 -16.81
C GLU A 616 39.11 7.19 -17.29
N THR A 617 38.32 6.87 -18.28
CA THR A 617 37.23 7.74 -18.76
C THR A 617 36.00 6.88 -19.03
N ALA A 618 34.84 7.32 -18.54
CA ALA A 618 33.55 6.69 -18.83
C ALA A 618 32.59 7.69 -19.45
N VAL A 619 31.68 7.19 -20.28
CA VAL A 619 30.66 7.96 -20.98
C VAL A 619 29.29 7.35 -20.68
N VAL A 620 28.44 8.09 -19.96
CA VAL A 620 27.03 7.74 -19.81
C VAL A 620 26.22 8.56 -20.82
N ARG A 621 25.66 7.87 -21.80
CA ARG A 621 24.85 8.48 -22.86
C ARG A 621 23.38 8.46 -22.52
N PHE A 622 22.71 9.60 -22.67
CA PHE A 622 21.28 9.76 -22.54
C PHE A 622 20.67 10.06 -23.93
N ILE A 623 19.78 9.20 -24.39
CA ILE A 623 19.05 9.34 -25.65
C ILE A 623 17.59 9.64 -25.32
N PHE A 624 17.01 10.64 -25.97
CA PHE A 624 15.62 11.03 -25.78
C PHE A 624 14.90 10.91 -27.13
N ASN A 625 13.92 9.98 -27.22
CA ASN A 625 12.98 9.85 -28.31
C ASN A 625 11.78 10.75 -28.00
N VAL A 626 11.80 11.98 -28.48
CA VAL A 626 10.83 13.01 -28.15
C VAL A 626 9.64 12.93 -29.09
N LYS A 627 8.52 12.36 -28.66
CA LYS A 627 7.26 12.32 -29.38
C LYS A 627 6.47 13.59 -29.13
N CYS A 628 6.29 14.43 -30.18
CA CYS A 628 5.44 15.59 -30.08
C CYS A 628 3.95 15.20 -30.13
N VAL A 629 3.18 15.56 -29.12
CA VAL A 629 1.74 15.31 -29.01
C VAL A 629 0.95 16.63 -29.08
N LYS A 630 -0.38 16.54 -29.12
CA LYS A 630 -1.21 17.76 -29.20
C LYS A 630 -1.05 18.62 -27.96
N ALA A 631 -1.22 19.93 -28.15
CA ALA A 631 -1.27 20.86 -27.01
C ALA A 631 -2.37 20.42 -26.01
N GLY A 632 -2.02 20.40 -24.73
CA GLY A 632 -2.92 19.99 -23.65
C GLY A 632 -2.96 18.48 -23.35
N GLU A 633 -2.28 17.64 -24.14
CA GLU A 633 -2.03 16.25 -23.76
C GLU A 633 -0.99 16.17 -22.65
N ALA A 634 -0.97 15.06 -21.89
CA ALA A 634 -0.04 14.89 -20.76
C ALA A 634 1.41 14.77 -21.22
N ALA A 635 2.30 15.52 -20.59
CA ALA A 635 3.73 15.33 -20.67
C ALA A 635 4.16 14.11 -19.84
N GLY A 636 5.22 13.40 -20.24
CA GLY A 636 5.74 12.27 -19.49
C GLY A 636 6.93 11.62 -20.15
N TYR A 637 7.53 10.65 -19.47
CA TYR A 637 8.64 9.86 -20.02
C TYR A 637 8.63 8.44 -19.48
N THR A 638 9.31 7.56 -20.20
CA THR A 638 9.61 6.19 -19.78
C THR A 638 11.05 5.85 -20.15
N VAL A 639 11.69 4.96 -19.37
CA VAL A 639 12.98 4.37 -19.76
C VAL A 639 12.68 3.22 -20.72
N SER A 640 13.06 3.36 -21.97
CA SER A 640 12.75 2.34 -23.01
C SER A 640 13.88 1.36 -23.26
N SER A 641 15.13 1.73 -22.95
CA SER A 641 16.28 0.82 -23.11
C SER A 641 17.43 1.27 -22.22
N ILE A 642 18.16 0.26 -21.69
CA ILE A 642 19.44 0.45 -20.99
C ILE A 642 20.46 -0.52 -21.60
N LYS A 643 21.67 -0.01 -21.87
CA LYS A 643 22.82 -0.80 -22.29
C LYS A 643 24.02 -0.40 -21.44
N GLN A 644 24.72 -1.35 -20.90
CA GLN A 644 25.93 -1.16 -20.14
C GLN A 644 27.06 -1.99 -20.80
N SER A 645 28.29 -1.53 -20.77
CA SER A 645 29.41 -2.32 -21.28
C SER A 645 29.72 -3.51 -20.35
N ASP A 646 30.28 -4.57 -20.89
CA ASP A 646 30.42 -5.93 -20.34
C ASP A 646 31.09 -6.10 -18.96
N VAL A 647 31.33 -5.05 -18.22
CA VAL A 647 32.11 -5.14 -16.97
C VAL A 647 31.22 -5.22 -15.73
N VAL A 648 29.93 -4.93 -15.83
CA VAL A 648 29.03 -4.94 -14.67
C VAL A 648 27.73 -5.65 -14.97
N THR A 649 27.48 -6.61 -14.14
CA THR A 649 26.25 -7.39 -14.10
C THR A 649 25.00 -6.53 -14.09
N GLY A 650 24.32 -6.65 -15.10
CA GLY A 650 22.97 -6.56 -15.49
C GLY A 650 21.95 -5.74 -14.73
N VAL A 651 21.47 -4.69 -15.38
CA VAL A 651 20.21 -4.04 -15.05
C VAL A 651 19.38 -3.92 -16.34
N GLN A 652 18.18 -4.48 -16.36
CA GLN A 652 17.26 -4.32 -17.49
C GLN A 652 16.36 -3.10 -17.31
N SER A 653 15.99 -2.50 -18.43
CA SER A 653 15.14 -1.31 -18.45
C SER A 653 13.67 -1.66 -18.22
N HIS A 654 13.01 -0.85 -17.41
CA HIS A 654 11.57 -0.90 -17.24
C HIS A 654 10.95 0.45 -17.59
N ALA A 655 9.75 0.40 -18.12
CA ALA A 655 8.92 1.57 -18.27
C ALA A 655 8.62 2.16 -16.87
N ALA A 656 9.30 3.21 -16.50
CA ALA A 656 8.87 4.01 -15.38
C ALA A 656 7.62 4.78 -15.80
N ILE A 657 6.47 4.41 -15.24
CA ILE A 657 5.25 5.18 -15.43
C ILE A 657 5.38 6.41 -14.55
N SER A 658 5.89 7.49 -15.08
CA SER A 658 5.75 8.80 -14.46
C SER A 658 4.65 9.58 -15.16
N SER A 659 3.41 9.26 -14.90
CA SER A 659 2.34 10.22 -15.04
C SER A 659 1.94 10.65 -13.63
N GLU A 660 2.45 11.77 -13.16
CA GLU A 660 1.81 12.44 -12.04
C GLU A 660 0.44 12.93 -12.50
N GLN A 661 -0.54 12.05 -12.48
CA GLN A 661 -1.93 12.46 -12.43
C GLN A 661 -2.12 13.29 -11.16
N PRO A 662 -2.85 14.40 -11.20
CA PRO A 662 -3.10 15.20 -10.02
C PRO A 662 -3.73 14.30 -8.94
N LYS A 663 -3.05 14.21 -7.79
CA LYS A 663 -3.51 13.38 -6.67
C LYS A 663 -4.51 14.20 -5.86
N TYR A 664 -5.77 13.83 -5.93
CA TYR A 664 -6.83 14.45 -5.13
C TYR A 664 -6.86 13.83 -3.74
N ILE A 665 -6.85 14.65 -2.71
CA ILE A 665 -6.98 14.20 -1.31
C ILE A 665 -8.27 14.78 -0.75
N SER A 666 -9.20 13.93 -0.32
CA SER A 666 -10.42 14.37 0.34
C SER A 666 -10.11 15.02 1.69
N THR A 667 -11.08 15.72 2.27
CA THR A 667 -10.95 16.30 3.62
C THR A 667 -10.79 15.23 4.71
N SER A 668 -11.15 13.98 4.45
CA SER A 668 -10.86 12.81 5.30
C SER A 668 -9.49 12.19 5.05
N GLY A 669 -8.65 12.80 4.20
CA GLY A 669 -7.30 12.32 3.90
C GLY A 669 -7.22 11.23 2.83
N ILE A 670 -8.32 10.87 2.17
CA ILE A 670 -8.36 9.84 1.14
C ILE A 670 -7.84 10.41 -0.19
N ARG A 671 -6.88 9.71 -0.82
CA ARG A 671 -6.40 10.03 -2.17
C ARG A 671 -7.28 9.34 -3.21
N THR A 672 -7.67 10.06 -4.25
CA THR A 672 -8.37 9.52 -5.41
C THR A 672 -7.68 9.97 -6.70
N LEU A 673 -7.71 9.13 -7.72
CA LEU A 673 -7.20 9.47 -9.06
C LEU A 673 -8.20 10.32 -9.86
N VAL A 674 -9.45 10.32 -9.43
CA VAL A 674 -10.54 11.10 -10.03
C VAL A 674 -11.22 11.89 -8.92
N PRO A 675 -11.53 13.18 -9.09
CA PRO A 675 -12.21 13.95 -8.08
C PRO A 675 -13.61 13.38 -7.84
N THR A 676 -13.86 12.90 -6.64
CA THR A 676 -15.22 12.64 -6.17
C THR A 676 -15.86 13.95 -5.76
N LYS A 677 -17.20 13.99 -5.71
CA LYS A 677 -17.91 15.22 -5.31
C LYS A 677 -17.49 15.67 -3.90
N GLY A 678 -17.01 16.88 -3.75
CA GLY A 678 -16.58 17.44 -2.46
C GLY A 678 -15.34 18.32 -2.53
N ILE A 679 -14.77 18.64 -1.38
CA ILE A 679 -13.54 19.44 -1.25
C ILE A 679 -12.34 18.47 -1.24
N HIS A 680 -11.39 18.74 -2.12
CA HIS A 680 -10.16 17.97 -2.24
C HIS A 680 -8.94 18.88 -2.07
N VAL A 681 -7.85 18.32 -1.58
CA VAL A 681 -6.53 18.94 -1.63
C VAL A 681 -5.80 18.33 -2.83
N VAL A 682 -5.44 19.17 -3.78
CA VAL A 682 -4.68 18.77 -4.98
C VAL A 682 -3.26 19.28 -4.80
N THR A 683 -2.30 18.39 -4.90
CA THR A 683 -0.89 18.80 -4.99
C THR A 683 -0.56 19.04 -6.46
N ASN A 684 -0.24 20.26 -6.83
CA ASN A 684 0.15 20.59 -8.21
C ASN A 684 1.59 20.11 -8.51
N ALA A 685 1.99 20.18 -9.77
CA ALA A 685 3.31 19.78 -10.22
C ALA A 685 4.48 20.55 -9.55
N LYS A 686 4.19 21.64 -8.82
CA LYS A 686 5.17 22.41 -8.04
C LYS A 686 5.21 22.00 -6.55
N GLY A 687 4.50 20.93 -6.17
CA GLY A 687 4.42 20.48 -4.78
C GLY A 687 3.53 21.34 -3.88
N GLN A 688 2.75 22.28 -4.45
CA GLN A 688 1.85 23.14 -3.69
C GLN A 688 0.49 22.49 -3.52
N ASN A 689 -0.05 22.51 -2.32
CA ASN A 689 -1.37 21.99 -2.00
C ASN A 689 -2.44 23.05 -2.26
N ILE A 690 -3.38 22.75 -3.15
CA ILE A 690 -4.50 23.64 -3.53
C ILE A 690 -5.80 22.95 -3.12
N LYS A 691 -6.71 23.70 -2.46
CA LYS A 691 -8.07 23.19 -2.21
C LYS A 691 -8.91 23.34 -3.47
N VAL A 692 -9.49 22.24 -3.93
CA VAL A 692 -10.38 22.22 -5.10
C VAL A 692 -11.75 21.70 -4.69
N LEU A 693 -12.81 22.39 -5.09
CA LEU A 693 -14.18 21.94 -4.92
C LEU A 693 -14.64 21.25 -6.21
N SER A 694 -14.84 19.94 -6.14
CA SER A 694 -15.47 19.17 -7.22
C SER A 694 -17.00 19.18 -7.04
N LYS A 695 -17.72 19.72 -8.02
CA LYS A 695 -19.20 19.83 -8.00
C LYS A 695 -19.89 18.55 -8.49
#